data_1f96e427d9e34e5b1e51d490e8733fd5
#
_entry.id   1f96e427d9e34e5b1e51d490e8733fd5
#
_cell.length_a   1.000
_cell.length_b   1.000
_cell.length_c   1.000
_cell.angle_alpha   90.00
_cell.angle_beta   90.00
_cell.angle_gamma   90.00
#
_symmetry.space_group_name_H-M   'P 1'
#
loop_
_entity.id
_entity.type
_entity.pdbx_description
1 polymer ?
#
loop_
_entity_poly.entity_id
_entity_poly.type
_entity_poly.pdbx_seq_one_letter_code
_entity_poly.pdbx_strand_id
1 'polypeptide(L)'
;MILLFTATFTILVLSSLDQVESSAYDKIVTHSRIRAKNEGPNVCALQQVMGTKKKYFSTCSNWYKKSICGKNAVVLYECCPGYMKLDGHRGCPAVAPIDTVYDTLDLVHAKITQQYSDLSKLREELSGAGSYTMFAPSDDAWEELDPESKAHLVSRGNTALYNDLIYHIVNKRLLTKDLKNDMTLNSIHDNHDLYINHYSNGVVTVNCARIIHANQVATNGVVHVIDRVISFVHPTIMDVIQTNGDLATLKTVALTAGLQGLLRESRHYTLFAPTNEAFKNLDRDVLDRLMRDTTVLQALLKYHLLNSVQCSEAIMAGSVYGTLEGSNIEIGCDGESLTVNGIKMVLKKDIFTRNGVIHLIDQVLMPDSAMQVTELIGKSQNIFRDMVSQLGLSAAMQSETEYTILAPLNGAFSEVMSMDERLLKIILENHIVKLRVSLSDLYNGQQLETLGGKLLRVFIYRTAVCIENACMVRGSREGSNGILHLMRSLIQPPETTIYEQLLKDGHFKIFLSLMESAGLTDLLKQEGLYTLFAPIDAAFETLTEKDIALLKSDINTLRTILLYHFSNGVFINGGLEGGVTNLLKTIQGNSLQVLSVNNSIHVNLVEVPDFDLMASNGVVHVVKTILYPQDMPVGREDILVLLKKLNRYIQLKFVSGYTYHEIPLTFIKRTITTHVIEKGPEVKVETGESSITKVTRKIKGDLSVIKDRKVVGRDRSVTKVRKVVGRDASVTKVTRVIGGDQSITEVAEGKPSITKITRFTETHSSSSDGELDTEGEAKRLMGPDFSKIVTLKGSPDLHESESERITRIIKKGRSKKHAAKRQPQGSRQRVRPVRHDSRPSQ
;
A
#
# COMPACT_ATOMS: atom_id res chain seq x y z
N MET A 1 -1.14 -41.69 39.25
CA MET A 1 -0.10 -40.94 38.53
C MET A 1 0.16 -41.47 37.14
N ILE A 2 0.38 -42.79 36.95
CA ILE A 2 0.65 -43.39 35.63
C ILE A 2 -0.50 -43.18 34.64
N LEU A 3 -1.77 -43.32 35.07
CA LEU A 3 -2.97 -43.08 34.22
C LEU A 3 -3.13 -41.63 33.79
N LEU A 4 -2.71 -40.65 34.60
CA LEU A 4 -2.70 -39.24 34.22
C LEU A 4 -1.60 -38.94 33.21
N PHE A 5 -0.43 -39.56 33.33
CA PHE A 5 0.67 -39.41 32.41
C PHE A 5 0.38 -40.03 31.04
N THR A 6 -0.28 -41.19 31.00
CA THR A 6 -0.69 -41.82 29.73
C THR A 6 -1.79 -41.01 29.04
N ALA A 7 -2.75 -40.45 29.79
CA ALA A 7 -3.82 -39.62 29.25
C ALA A 7 -3.26 -38.28 28.69
N THR A 8 -2.31 -37.65 29.39
CA THR A 8 -1.68 -36.45 28.89
C THR A 8 -0.75 -36.70 27.71
N PHE A 9 -0.07 -37.85 27.68
CA PHE A 9 0.78 -38.22 26.55
C PHE A 9 -0.06 -38.58 25.33
N THR A 10 -1.18 -39.30 25.49
CA THR A 10 -2.11 -39.56 24.38
C THR A 10 -2.78 -38.30 23.86
N ILE A 11 -3.11 -37.31 24.71
CA ILE A 11 -3.66 -36.03 24.28
C ILE A 11 -2.60 -35.22 23.56
N LEU A 12 -1.33 -35.24 24.01
CA LEU A 12 -0.20 -34.58 23.36
C LEU A 12 0.13 -35.21 22.00
N VAL A 13 0.11 -36.55 21.91
CA VAL A 13 0.32 -37.27 20.64
C VAL A 13 -0.84 -37.05 19.69
N LEU A 14 -2.09 -37.04 20.17
CA LEU A 14 -3.26 -36.70 19.36
C LEU A 14 -3.28 -35.24 18.91
N SER A 15 -2.78 -34.32 19.73
CA SER A 15 -2.67 -32.90 19.33
C SER A 15 -1.51 -32.63 18.36
N SER A 16 -0.50 -33.48 18.32
CA SER A 16 0.59 -33.41 17.35
C SER A 16 0.28 -34.11 16.03
N LEU A 17 -0.77 -34.96 15.98
CA LEU A 17 -1.20 -35.63 14.76
C LEU A 17 -2.16 -34.82 13.88
N ASP A 18 -2.67 -33.67 14.37
CA ASP A 18 -3.69 -32.86 13.65
C ASP A 18 -3.20 -31.51 13.09
N GLN A 19 -1.90 -31.26 13.02
CA GLN A 19 -1.37 -30.26 12.12
C GLN A 19 -1.02 -30.91 10.77
N VAL A 20 -2.04 -31.34 10.06
CA VAL A 20 -1.91 -31.52 8.60
C VAL A 20 -1.68 -30.12 8.02
N GLU A 21 -0.42 -29.79 7.76
CA GLU A 21 -0.08 -28.56 7.01
C GLU A 21 -0.76 -28.64 5.66
N SER A 22 -1.90 -27.96 5.55
CA SER A 22 -2.62 -27.89 4.28
C SER A 22 -1.93 -26.88 3.37
N SER A 23 -1.58 -27.32 2.16
CA SER A 23 -0.97 -26.45 1.15
C SER A 23 -1.90 -25.28 0.76
N ALA A 24 -1.36 -24.25 0.11
CA ALA A 24 -2.17 -23.16 -0.45
C ALA A 24 -3.18 -23.71 -1.47
N TYR A 25 -2.81 -24.73 -2.24
CA TYR A 25 -3.71 -25.43 -3.15
C TYR A 25 -4.88 -26.09 -2.39
N ASP A 26 -4.61 -26.84 -1.33
CA ASP A 26 -5.67 -27.51 -0.55
C ASP A 26 -6.62 -26.50 0.10
N LYS A 27 -6.10 -25.36 0.55
CA LYS A 27 -6.89 -24.25 1.09
C LYS A 27 -7.84 -23.67 0.05
N ILE A 28 -7.38 -23.39 -1.17
CA ILE A 28 -8.24 -22.81 -2.21
C ILE A 28 -9.28 -23.81 -2.70
N VAL A 29 -8.96 -25.10 -2.79
CA VAL A 29 -9.91 -26.17 -3.10
C VAL A 29 -10.99 -26.26 -1.99
N THR A 30 -10.59 -26.20 -0.73
CA THR A 30 -11.53 -26.19 0.40
C THR A 30 -12.46 -24.98 0.35
N HIS A 31 -11.94 -23.77 0.04
CA HIS A 31 -12.78 -22.59 -0.14
C HIS A 31 -13.74 -22.75 -1.33
N SER A 32 -13.29 -23.34 -2.42
CA SER A 32 -14.11 -23.62 -3.60
C SER A 32 -15.25 -24.57 -3.25
N ARG A 33 -14.98 -25.63 -2.47
CA ARG A 33 -15.98 -26.56 -1.96
C ARG A 33 -17.01 -25.89 -1.04
N ILE A 34 -16.58 -25.00 -0.16
CA ILE A 34 -17.48 -24.21 0.69
C ILE A 34 -18.41 -23.34 -0.15
N ARG A 35 -17.92 -22.70 -1.22
CA ARG A 35 -18.73 -21.89 -2.14
C ARG A 35 -19.79 -22.70 -2.89
N ALA A 36 -19.49 -23.95 -3.21
CA ALA A 36 -20.40 -24.87 -3.92
C ALA A 36 -21.30 -25.70 -2.99
N LYS A 37 -21.33 -25.43 -1.69
CA LYS A 37 -22.06 -26.24 -0.69
C LYS A 37 -23.52 -26.51 -1.06
N ASN A 38 -24.17 -25.53 -1.72
CA ASN A 38 -25.57 -25.67 -2.12
C ASN A 38 -25.79 -26.58 -3.33
N GLU A 39 -24.73 -26.94 -4.06
CA GLU A 39 -24.83 -27.80 -5.27
C GLU A 39 -24.78 -29.30 -4.94
N GLY A 40 -24.42 -29.64 -3.73
CA GLY A 40 -24.36 -31.03 -3.23
C GLY A 40 -22.98 -31.39 -2.66
N PRO A 41 -22.82 -32.65 -2.21
CA PRO A 41 -21.57 -33.12 -1.61
C PRO A 41 -20.43 -33.09 -2.64
N ASN A 42 -19.23 -32.73 -2.20
CA ASN A 42 -17.98 -32.81 -2.96
C ASN A 42 -17.99 -32.06 -4.31
N VAL A 43 -18.79 -31.00 -4.44
CA VAL A 43 -18.78 -30.07 -5.57
C VAL A 43 -17.86 -28.92 -5.26
N CYS A 44 -17.09 -28.53 -6.24
CA CYS A 44 -16.20 -27.37 -6.23
C CYS A 44 -16.69 -26.29 -7.20
N ALA A 45 -16.61 -25.03 -6.79
CA ALA A 45 -16.91 -23.87 -7.62
C ALA A 45 -15.63 -23.37 -8.31
N LEU A 46 -15.59 -23.45 -9.62
CA LEU A 46 -14.51 -22.98 -10.47
C LEU A 46 -14.95 -21.71 -11.22
N GLN A 47 -14.01 -20.89 -11.62
CA GLN A 47 -14.28 -19.78 -12.54
C GLN A 47 -13.62 -20.10 -13.87
N GLN A 48 -14.42 -20.14 -14.91
CA GLN A 48 -13.92 -20.26 -16.30
C GLN A 48 -13.87 -18.87 -16.94
N VAL A 49 -12.73 -18.54 -17.52
CA VAL A 49 -12.56 -17.31 -18.28
C VAL A 49 -13.37 -17.40 -19.57
N MET A 50 -14.25 -16.42 -19.79
CA MET A 50 -15.11 -16.40 -20.97
C MET A 50 -14.30 -16.40 -22.27
N GLY A 51 -14.73 -17.25 -23.22
CA GLY A 51 -14.08 -17.43 -24.51
C GLY A 51 -12.84 -18.34 -24.47
N THR A 52 -12.56 -19.01 -23.32
CA THR A 52 -11.46 -19.96 -23.18
C THR A 52 -11.92 -21.21 -22.44
N LYS A 53 -11.14 -22.29 -22.55
CA LYS A 53 -11.33 -23.52 -21.74
C LYS A 53 -10.69 -23.40 -20.34
N LYS A 54 -9.95 -22.30 -20.03
CA LYS A 54 -9.17 -22.16 -18.80
C LYS A 54 -10.07 -21.97 -17.57
N LYS A 55 -9.92 -22.88 -16.60
CA LYS A 55 -10.65 -22.89 -15.33
C LYS A 55 -9.68 -22.69 -14.16
N TYR A 56 -10.16 -21.99 -13.14
CA TYR A 56 -9.36 -21.65 -11.96
C TYR A 56 -10.14 -21.81 -10.66
N PHE A 57 -9.47 -22.30 -9.64
CA PHE A 57 -9.89 -22.06 -8.26
C PHE A 57 -9.60 -20.62 -7.92
N SER A 58 -10.62 -19.84 -7.60
CA SER A 58 -10.47 -18.39 -7.48
C SER A 58 -10.19 -17.93 -6.07
N THR A 59 -9.31 -16.94 -5.95
CA THR A 59 -9.16 -16.15 -4.74
C THR A 59 -10.45 -15.40 -4.40
N CYS A 60 -10.59 -14.93 -3.16
CA CYS A 60 -11.77 -14.15 -2.76
C CYS A 60 -11.96 -12.91 -3.64
N SER A 61 -10.86 -12.20 -3.96
CA SER A 61 -10.91 -11.01 -4.81
C SER A 61 -11.47 -11.32 -6.21
N ASN A 62 -10.94 -12.33 -6.89
CA ASN A 62 -11.39 -12.72 -8.23
C ASN A 62 -12.83 -13.23 -8.22
N TRP A 63 -13.21 -13.96 -7.17
CA TRP A 63 -14.57 -14.46 -7.01
C TRP A 63 -15.60 -13.34 -6.95
N TYR A 64 -15.37 -12.34 -6.10
CA TYR A 64 -16.30 -11.22 -5.96
C TYR A 64 -16.30 -10.30 -7.19
N LYS A 65 -15.15 -10.10 -7.81
CA LYS A 65 -15.03 -9.30 -9.05
C LYS A 65 -15.66 -10.00 -10.26
N LYS A 66 -15.84 -11.33 -10.21
CA LYS A 66 -16.26 -12.18 -11.34
C LYS A 66 -15.40 -12.01 -12.57
N SER A 67 -14.13 -11.79 -12.36
CA SER A 67 -13.14 -11.59 -13.42
C SER A 67 -11.80 -12.18 -13.05
N ILE A 68 -11.08 -12.67 -14.04
CA ILE A 68 -9.71 -13.13 -13.95
C ILE A 68 -8.94 -12.39 -15.03
N CYS A 69 -7.85 -11.73 -14.67
CA CYS A 69 -7.04 -10.94 -15.60
C CYS A 69 -7.86 -9.95 -16.46
N GLY A 70 -8.79 -9.23 -15.86
CA GLY A 70 -9.65 -8.26 -16.58
C GLY A 70 -10.74 -8.88 -17.44
N LYS A 71 -10.70 -10.18 -17.77
CA LYS A 71 -11.75 -10.88 -18.50
C LYS A 71 -12.85 -11.36 -17.55
N ASN A 72 -14.10 -11.27 -18.01
CA ASN A 72 -15.22 -11.84 -17.27
C ASN A 72 -15.06 -13.35 -17.13
N ALA A 73 -15.47 -13.87 -15.99
CA ALA A 73 -15.43 -15.30 -15.70
C ALA A 73 -16.83 -15.79 -15.24
N VAL A 74 -17.21 -16.96 -15.75
CA VAL A 74 -18.44 -17.64 -15.34
C VAL A 74 -18.13 -18.70 -14.31
N VAL A 75 -19.07 -18.86 -13.37
CA VAL A 75 -18.92 -19.90 -12.33
C VAL A 75 -19.42 -21.23 -12.89
N LEU A 76 -18.58 -22.25 -12.77
CA LEU A 76 -18.92 -23.63 -13.06
C LEU A 76 -18.86 -24.45 -11.77
N TYR A 77 -19.72 -25.44 -11.71
CA TYR A 77 -19.78 -26.38 -10.60
C TYR A 77 -19.39 -27.78 -11.09
N GLU A 78 -18.24 -28.25 -10.64
CA GLU A 78 -17.68 -29.54 -11.04
C GLU A 78 -17.34 -30.36 -9.81
N CYS A 79 -17.11 -31.67 -9.99
CA CYS A 79 -16.62 -32.48 -8.89
C CYS A 79 -15.27 -32.00 -8.40
N CYS A 80 -15.11 -31.93 -7.08
CA CYS A 80 -13.79 -31.69 -6.50
C CYS A 80 -12.83 -32.83 -6.87
N PRO A 81 -11.52 -32.59 -6.93
CA PRO A 81 -10.54 -33.64 -7.23
C PRO A 81 -10.74 -34.90 -6.40
N GLY A 82 -10.74 -36.08 -7.06
CA GLY A 82 -10.94 -37.39 -6.44
C GLY A 82 -12.41 -37.82 -6.23
N TYR A 83 -13.38 -37.02 -6.69
CA TYR A 83 -14.82 -37.35 -6.56
C TYR A 83 -15.51 -37.41 -7.92
N MET A 84 -16.57 -38.20 -7.99
CA MET A 84 -17.34 -38.49 -9.21
C MET A 84 -18.83 -38.31 -8.99
N LYS A 85 -19.57 -38.03 -10.09
CA LYS A 85 -21.03 -38.02 -10.12
C LYS A 85 -21.55 -39.43 -10.15
N LEU A 86 -22.71 -39.62 -9.57
CA LEU A 86 -23.53 -40.85 -9.73
C LEU A 86 -24.87 -40.44 -10.34
N ASP A 87 -25.37 -41.29 -11.27
CA ASP A 87 -26.65 -41.08 -11.89
C ASP A 87 -27.77 -41.01 -10.85
N GLY A 88 -28.68 -40.05 -11.02
CA GLY A 88 -29.78 -39.83 -10.09
C GLY A 88 -29.40 -39.14 -8.76
N HIS A 89 -28.11 -38.87 -8.48
CA HIS A 89 -27.70 -38.28 -7.24
C HIS A 89 -27.23 -36.82 -7.45
N ARG A 90 -27.51 -35.99 -6.45
CA ARG A 90 -27.08 -34.57 -6.45
C ARG A 90 -25.62 -34.47 -5.98
N GLY A 91 -24.82 -33.64 -6.68
CA GLY A 91 -23.42 -33.45 -6.33
C GLY A 91 -22.51 -34.57 -6.82
N CYS A 92 -21.42 -34.81 -6.10
CA CYS A 92 -20.41 -35.83 -6.41
C CYS A 92 -20.23 -36.76 -5.21
N PRO A 93 -21.21 -37.70 -4.98
CA PRO A 93 -21.21 -38.56 -3.79
C PRO A 93 -20.24 -39.73 -3.86
N ALA A 94 -19.74 -40.09 -5.04
CA ALA A 94 -18.80 -41.18 -5.22
C ALA A 94 -17.35 -40.75 -5.15
N VAL A 95 -16.49 -41.61 -4.64
CA VAL A 95 -15.03 -41.46 -4.75
C VAL A 95 -14.60 -42.10 -6.06
N ALA A 96 -13.66 -41.44 -6.78
CA ALA A 96 -13.07 -42.03 -7.99
C ALA A 96 -12.39 -43.37 -7.67
N PRO A 97 -12.50 -44.37 -8.55
CA PRO A 97 -11.82 -45.65 -8.34
C PRO A 97 -10.30 -45.41 -8.22
N ILE A 98 -9.65 -46.20 -7.38
CA ILE A 98 -8.20 -46.18 -7.25
C ILE A 98 -7.66 -47.31 -8.07
N ASP A 99 -6.96 -46.97 -9.14
CA ASP A 99 -6.35 -47.93 -10.06
C ASP A 99 -4.83 -47.61 -10.23
N THR A 100 -4.14 -48.20 -11.15
CA THR A 100 -2.73 -47.90 -11.47
C THR A 100 -2.59 -46.47 -11.99
N VAL A 101 -1.37 -45.91 -11.99
CA VAL A 101 -1.11 -44.64 -12.62
C VAL A 101 -1.56 -44.62 -14.08
N TYR A 102 -1.30 -45.71 -14.82
CA TYR A 102 -1.70 -45.85 -16.24
C TYR A 102 -3.23 -45.78 -16.41
N ASP A 103 -4.01 -46.55 -15.62
CA ASP A 103 -5.48 -46.57 -15.74
C ASP A 103 -6.13 -45.30 -15.24
N THR A 104 -5.49 -44.61 -14.29
CA THR A 104 -5.96 -43.32 -13.79
C THR A 104 -5.93 -42.24 -14.87
N LEU A 105 -5.04 -42.30 -15.89
CA LEU A 105 -4.93 -41.28 -16.96
C LEU A 105 -6.26 -41.13 -17.74
N ASP A 106 -6.97 -42.20 -18.04
CA ASP A 106 -8.27 -42.12 -18.72
C ASP A 106 -9.31 -41.39 -17.88
N LEU A 107 -9.33 -41.65 -16.55
CA LEU A 107 -10.28 -41.06 -15.63
C LEU A 107 -10.10 -39.54 -15.48
N VAL A 108 -8.89 -39.06 -15.68
CA VAL A 108 -8.54 -37.63 -15.43
C VAL A 108 -8.42 -36.77 -16.70
N HIS A 109 -8.96 -37.24 -17.83
CA HIS A 109 -8.89 -36.59 -19.13
C HIS A 109 -7.44 -36.39 -19.65
N ALA A 110 -6.61 -37.39 -19.49
CA ALA A 110 -5.27 -37.48 -20.04
C ALA A 110 -5.13 -38.70 -20.97
N LYS A 111 -6.14 -38.93 -21.82
CA LYS A 111 -6.21 -40.11 -22.73
C LYS A 111 -5.10 -40.13 -23.75
N ILE A 112 -4.73 -38.95 -24.29
CA ILE A 112 -3.64 -38.83 -25.24
C ILE A 112 -2.31 -39.23 -24.56
N THR A 113 -2.10 -38.85 -23.32
CA THR A 113 -0.93 -39.28 -22.54
C THR A 113 -0.94 -40.79 -22.35
N GLN A 114 -2.11 -41.42 -22.09
CA GLN A 114 -2.25 -42.87 -22.00
C GLN A 114 -1.91 -43.55 -23.33
N GLN A 115 -2.46 -43.08 -24.45
CA GLN A 115 -2.16 -43.59 -25.79
C GLN A 115 -0.68 -43.49 -26.14
N TYR A 116 -0.04 -42.36 -25.79
CA TYR A 116 1.39 -42.21 -26.01
C TYR A 116 2.23 -43.07 -25.08
N SER A 117 1.75 -43.39 -23.90
CA SER A 117 2.37 -44.41 -23.02
C SER A 117 2.30 -45.79 -23.62
N ASP A 118 1.21 -46.16 -24.31
CA ASP A 118 1.14 -47.41 -25.08
C ASP A 118 2.13 -47.44 -26.26
N LEU A 119 2.15 -46.37 -27.04
CA LEU A 119 3.03 -46.24 -28.21
C LEU A 119 4.52 -46.31 -27.82
N SER A 120 4.89 -45.73 -26.72
CA SER A 120 6.25 -45.71 -26.20
C SER A 120 6.64 -46.94 -25.39
N LYS A 121 5.70 -47.87 -25.15
CA LYS A 121 5.85 -49.07 -24.30
C LYS A 121 6.02 -48.77 -22.78
N LEU A 122 5.67 -47.56 -22.36
CA LEU A 122 5.76 -47.15 -20.96
C LEU A 122 4.63 -47.78 -20.09
N ARG A 123 3.60 -48.33 -20.72
CA ARG A 123 2.45 -48.95 -20.04
C ARG A 123 2.85 -49.96 -18.97
N GLU A 124 3.78 -50.86 -19.27
CA GLU A 124 4.19 -51.93 -18.34
C GLU A 124 4.79 -51.33 -17.05
N GLU A 125 5.58 -50.27 -17.18
CA GLU A 125 6.17 -49.58 -16.03
C GLU A 125 5.09 -48.87 -15.20
N LEU A 126 4.16 -48.15 -15.85
CA LEU A 126 3.10 -47.39 -15.20
C LEU A 126 1.99 -48.26 -14.57
N SER A 127 1.84 -49.51 -15.05
CA SER A 127 0.92 -50.49 -14.46
C SER A 127 1.61 -51.36 -13.43
N GLY A 128 2.94 -51.39 -13.38
CA GLY A 128 3.75 -52.17 -12.48
C GLY A 128 3.77 -51.68 -11.04
N ALA A 129 4.47 -52.43 -10.19
CA ALA A 129 4.71 -52.04 -8.81
C ALA A 129 5.70 -50.85 -8.74
N GLY A 130 5.38 -49.82 -7.97
CA GLY A 130 6.25 -48.64 -7.84
C GLY A 130 5.63 -47.61 -6.92
N SER A 131 6.29 -46.45 -6.87
CA SER A 131 5.80 -45.28 -6.13
C SER A 131 6.06 -44.04 -6.97
N TYR A 132 5.17 -43.76 -7.88
CA TYR A 132 5.36 -42.71 -8.90
C TYR A 132 4.58 -41.43 -8.59
N THR A 133 5.11 -40.29 -9.06
CA THR A 133 4.33 -39.08 -9.31
C THR A 133 4.43 -38.78 -10.80
N MET A 134 3.30 -38.74 -11.48
CA MET A 134 3.22 -38.40 -12.88
C MET A 134 2.57 -37.03 -13.05
N PHE A 135 3.26 -36.13 -13.69
CA PHE A 135 2.73 -34.84 -14.16
C PHE A 135 2.18 -35.04 -15.57
N ALA A 136 0.93 -35.51 -15.66
CA ALA A 136 0.35 -35.91 -16.93
C ALA A 136 -0.21 -34.74 -17.72
N PRO A 137 0.26 -34.44 -18.94
CA PRO A 137 -0.37 -33.44 -19.80
C PRO A 137 -1.81 -33.84 -20.12
N SER A 138 -2.73 -32.86 -20.02
CA SER A 138 -4.13 -33.05 -20.41
C SER A 138 -4.27 -33.26 -21.92
N ASP A 139 -5.43 -33.76 -22.37
CA ASP A 139 -5.71 -33.89 -23.79
C ASP A 139 -5.59 -32.51 -24.52
N ASP A 140 -6.13 -31.44 -23.90
CA ASP A 140 -5.98 -30.06 -24.40
C ASP A 140 -4.51 -29.63 -24.50
N ALA A 141 -3.65 -30.03 -23.54
CA ALA A 141 -2.21 -29.71 -23.56
C ALA A 141 -1.49 -30.32 -24.77
N TRP A 142 -1.85 -31.52 -25.18
CA TRP A 142 -1.34 -32.15 -26.39
C TRP A 142 -1.93 -31.55 -27.66
N GLU A 143 -3.17 -31.09 -27.64
CA GLU A 143 -3.79 -30.39 -28.77
C GLU A 143 -3.18 -29.02 -29.01
N GLU A 144 -2.81 -28.28 -27.96
CA GLU A 144 -2.18 -26.96 -28.01
C GLU A 144 -0.67 -27.05 -28.42
N LEU A 145 -0.07 -28.25 -28.40
CA LEU A 145 1.31 -28.40 -28.81
C LEU A 145 1.45 -28.12 -30.32
N ASP A 146 2.46 -27.37 -30.65
CA ASP A 146 2.81 -27.00 -32.02
C ASP A 146 2.91 -28.24 -32.93
N PRO A 147 2.30 -28.22 -34.12
CA PRO A 147 2.23 -29.37 -35.01
C PRO A 147 3.61 -29.96 -35.44
N GLU A 148 4.63 -29.11 -35.58
CA GLU A 148 5.99 -29.56 -35.91
C GLU A 148 6.60 -30.32 -34.74
N SER A 149 6.48 -29.78 -33.51
CA SER A 149 6.92 -30.45 -32.27
C SER A 149 6.21 -31.77 -32.09
N LYS A 150 4.89 -31.81 -32.29
CA LYS A 150 4.08 -33.01 -32.18
C LYS A 150 4.51 -34.07 -33.21
N ALA A 151 4.68 -33.67 -34.47
CA ALA A 151 5.17 -34.57 -35.54
C ALA A 151 6.57 -35.09 -35.23
N HIS A 152 7.44 -34.24 -34.69
CA HIS A 152 8.81 -34.62 -34.32
C HIS A 152 8.83 -35.68 -33.19
N LEU A 153 7.99 -35.54 -32.18
CA LEU A 153 7.86 -36.49 -31.08
C LEU A 153 7.39 -37.87 -31.55
N VAL A 154 6.42 -37.92 -32.48
CA VAL A 154 5.86 -39.14 -32.99
C VAL A 154 6.71 -39.77 -34.08
N SER A 155 7.43 -38.98 -34.89
CA SER A 155 8.18 -39.44 -36.09
C SER A 155 9.58 -39.99 -35.79
N ARG A 156 10.23 -39.62 -34.72
CA ARG A 156 11.56 -40.08 -34.32
C ARG A 156 11.61 -41.48 -33.70
N GLY A 157 10.52 -42.24 -33.79
CA GLY A 157 10.40 -43.54 -33.18
C GLY A 157 10.06 -43.46 -31.69
N ASN A 158 9.75 -44.59 -31.13
CA ASN A 158 9.23 -44.69 -29.76
C ASN A 158 10.17 -44.13 -28.66
N THR A 159 11.47 -44.00 -28.94
CA THR A 159 12.48 -43.58 -27.95
C THR A 159 12.37 -42.11 -27.57
N ALA A 160 12.13 -41.21 -28.55
CA ALA A 160 11.98 -39.80 -28.23
C ALA A 160 10.73 -39.55 -27.41
N LEU A 161 9.61 -40.13 -27.81
CA LEU A 161 8.34 -40.06 -27.06
C LEU A 161 8.48 -40.68 -25.66
N TYR A 162 9.18 -41.84 -25.57
CA TYR A 162 9.46 -42.47 -24.28
C TYR A 162 10.25 -41.52 -23.34
N ASN A 163 11.34 -40.90 -23.85
CA ASN A 163 12.17 -39.99 -23.06
C ASN A 163 11.38 -38.77 -22.57
N ASP A 164 10.54 -38.19 -23.41
CA ASP A 164 9.71 -37.06 -23.02
C ASP A 164 8.64 -37.45 -21.99
N LEU A 165 8.02 -38.64 -22.13
CA LEU A 165 7.04 -39.12 -21.15
C LEU A 165 7.69 -39.44 -19.80
N ILE A 166 8.84 -40.14 -19.77
CA ILE A 166 9.52 -40.42 -18.50
C ILE A 166 10.07 -39.16 -17.82
N TYR A 167 10.29 -38.06 -18.59
CA TYR A 167 10.63 -36.75 -18.00
C TYR A 167 9.49 -36.20 -17.15
N HIS A 168 8.23 -36.55 -17.44
CA HIS A 168 7.06 -36.16 -16.65
C HIS A 168 6.90 -36.99 -15.37
N ILE A 169 7.77 -37.93 -15.07
CA ILE A 169 7.60 -38.89 -13.97
C ILE A 169 8.71 -38.77 -12.94
N VAL A 170 8.34 -38.81 -11.69
CA VAL A 170 9.26 -38.84 -10.54
C VAL A 170 9.06 -40.15 -9.78
N ASN A 171 10.16 -40.81 -9.43
CA ASN A 171 10.13 -42.08 -8.68
C ASN A 171 9.90 -41.85 -7.17
N LYS A 172 8.86 -41.15 -6.84
CA LYS A 172 8.43 -40.84 -5.49
C LYS A 172 6.95 -40.41 -5.49
N ARG A 173 6.18 -40.83 -4.50
CA ARG A 173 4.79 -40.41 -4.35
C ARG A 173 4.73 -39.07 -3.66
N LEU A 174 4.25 -38.03 -4.34
CA LEU A 174 4.18 -36.64 -3.86
C LEU A 174 2.76 -36.08 -4.05
N LEU A 175 2.18 -35.58 -3.00
CA LEU A 175 0.93 -34.81 -3.04
C LEU A 175 1.25 -33.30 -3.08
N THR A 176 0.26 -32.46 -3.37
CA THR A 176 0.46 -30.99 -3.40
C THR A 176 0.99 -30.41 -2.08
N LYS A 177 0.71 -31.03 -0.96
CA LYS A 177 1.29 -30.65 0.35
C LYS A 177 2.80 -30.91 0.45
N ASP A 178 3.31 -31.84 -0.34
CA ASP A 178 4.72 -32.25 -0.39
C ASP A 178 5.49 -31.41 -1.42
N LEU A 179 4.77 -30.78 -2.38
CA LEU A 179 5.32 -29.88 -3.40
C LEU A 179 5.51 -28.47 -2.84
N LYS A 180 6.74 -28.15 -2.44
CA LYS A 180 7.08 -26.83 -1.88
C LYS A 180 7.51 -25.86 -2.98
N ASN A 181 7.39 -24.54 -2.71
CA ASN A 181 7.92 -23.54 -3.63
C ASN A 181 9.43 -23.67 -3.78
N ASP A 182 9.93 -23.45 -4.99
CA ASP A 182 11.35 -23.57 -5.41
C ASP A 182 11.96 -24.97 -5.17
N MET A 183 11.11 -26.00 -5.08
CA MET A 183 11.54 -27.39 -4.93
C MET A 183 12.00 -27.94 -6.29
N THR A 184 13.14 -28.61 -6.30
CA THR A 184 13.64 -29.40 -7.42
C THR A 184 13.35 -30.87 -7.20
N LEU A 185 12.83 -31.52 -8.23
CA LEU A 185 12.56 -32.96 -8.25
C LEU A 185 13.34 -33.60 -9.39
N ASN A 186 13.90 -34.75 -9.14
CA ASN A 186 14.60 -35.54 -10.17
C ASN A 186 13.59 -36.41 -10.92
N SER A 187 13.48 -36.22 -12.21
CA SER A 187 12.69 -37.06 -13.09
C SER A 187 13.35 -38.44 -13.29
N ILE A 188 12.58 -39.41 -13.78
CA ILE A 188 13.13 -40.72 -14.15
C ILE A 188 14.04 -40.61 -15.37
N HIS A 189 13.85 -39.62 -16.24
CA HIS A 189 14.72 -39.34 -17.38
C HIS A 189 16.08 -38.80 -16.91
N ASP A 190 17.04 -39.66 -16.77
CA ASP A 190 18.46 -39.35 -16.46
C ASP A 190 18.66 -38.42 -15.23
N ASN A 191 17.73 -38.46 -14.28
CA ASN A 191 17.70 -37.59 -13.11
C ASN A 191 17.67 -36.05 -13.46
N HIS A 192 17.11 -35.72 -14.60
CA HIS A 192 16.94 -34.32 -14.99
C HIS A 192 15.94 -33.62 -14.06
N ASP A 193 16.23 -32.36 -13.81
CA ASP A 193 15.50 -31.56 -12.83
C ASP A 193 14.12 -31.12 -13.34
N LEU A 194 13.11 -31.24 -12.49
CA LEU A 194 11.79 -30.64 -12.58
C LEU A 194 11.66 -29.58 -11.50
N TYR A 195 11.26 -28.38 -11.87
CA TYR A 195 11.15 -27.25 -10.94
C TYR A 195 9.71 -27.00 -10.54
N ILE A 196 9.44 -27.07 -9.25
CA ILE A 196 8.13 -26.86 -8.67
C ILE A 196 8.03 -25.45 -8.10
N ASN A 197 7.01 -24.69 -8.51
CA ASN A 197 6.66 -23.44 -7.88
C ASN A 197 5.26 -23.52 -7.31
N HIS A 198 5.14 -23.19 -6.03
CA HIS A 198 3.88 -23.22 -5.30
C HIS A 198 3.55 -21.81 -4.81
N TYR A 199 2.64 -21.15 -5.51
CA TYR A 199 2.29 -19.76 -5.30
C TYR A 199 1.25 -19.59 -4.18
N SER A 200 1.27 -18.43 -3.53
CA SER A 200 0.35 -18.10 -2.42
C SER A 200 -1.13 -18.09 -2.82
N ASN A 201 -1.43 -17.90 -4.10
CA ASN A 201 -2.79 -17.97 -4.65
C ASN A 201 -3.31 -19.41 -4.88
N GLY A 202 -2.51 -20.42 -4.52
CA GLY A 202 -2.86 -21.83 -4.65
C GLY A 202 -2.55 -22.45 -6.03
N VAL A 203 -1.97 -21.67 -6.94
CA VAL A 203 -1.45 -22.22 -8.22
C VAL A 203 -0.17 -22.99 -7.92
N VAL A 204 -0.05 -24.18 -8.50
CA VAL A 204 1.17 -24.98 -8.47
C VAL A 204 1.60 -25.23 -9.91
N THR A 205 2.87 -25.03 -10.20
CA THR A 205 3.45 -25.29 -11.53
C THR A 205 4.63 -26.24 -11.45
N VAL A 206 4.83 -26.99 -12.53
CA VAL A 206 6.03 -27.77 -12.80
C VAL A 206 6.62 -27.28 -14.12
N ASN A 207 7.85 -26.76 -14.13
CA ASN A 207 8.45 -26.10 -15.29
C ASN A 207 7.51 -25.10 -15.99
N CYS A 208 6.79 -24.29 -15.19
CA CYS A 208 5.72 -23.37 -15.61
C CYS A 208 4.47 -24.01 -16.21
N ALA A 209 4.38 -25.32 -16.33
CA ALA A 209 3.12 -26.01 -16.61
C ALA A 209 2.24 -26.02 -15.34
N ARG A 210 1.03 -25.49 -15.44
CA ARG A 210 0.13 -25.37 -14.28
C ARG A 210 -0.55 -26.72 -14.00
N ILE A 211 -0.57 -27.12 -12.74
CA ILE A 211 -1.35 -28.29 -12.29
C ILE A 211 -2.83 -27.88 -12.26
N ILE A 212 -3.63 -28.49 -13.13
CA ILE A 212 -5.07 -28.22 -13.28
C ILE A 212 -5.93 -29.17 -12.44
N HIS A 213 -5.52 -30.45 -12.34
CA HIS A 213 -6.13 -31.45 -11.47
C HIS A 213 -5.06 -32.13 -10.65
N ALA A 214 -4.98 -31.85 -9.37
CA ALA A 214 -3.95 -32.40 -8.49
C ALA A 214 -4.46 -33.61 -7.69
N ASN A 215 -3.50 -34.34 -7.11
CA ASN A 215 -3.73 -35.37 -6.10
C ASN A 215 -4.67 -36.51 -6.54
N GLN A 216 -4.59 -36.93 -7.81
CA GLN A 216 -5.30 -38.13 -8.25
C GLN A 216 -4.51 -39.36 -7.80
N VAL A 217 -4.99 -39.96 -6.73
CA VAL A 217 -4.30 -41.08 -6.06
C VAL A 217 -4.48 -42.36 -6.85
N ALA A 218 -3.38 -43.02 -7.14
CA ALA A 218 -3.32 -44.36 -7.76
C ALA A 218 -2.74 -45.38 -6.78
N THR A 219 -2.90 -46.68 -7.09
CA THR A 219 -2.37 -47.79 -6.29
C THR A 219 -0.85 -47.77 -6.21
N ASN A 220 -0.18 -47.42 -7.29
CA ASN A 220 1.27 -47.33 -7.43
C ASN A 220 1.79 -45.89 -7.59
N GLY A 221 0.99 -44.84 -7.19
CA GLY A 221 1.46 -43.49 -7.29
C GLY A 221 0.41 -42.42 -7.13
N VAL A 222 0.70 -41.25 -7.76
CA VAL A 222 -0.18 -40.05 -7.84
C VAL A 222 -0.07 -39.47 -9.23
N VAL A 223 -1.20 -39.04 -9.79
CA VAL A 223 -1.24 -38.30 -11.06
C VAL A 223 -1.62 -36.85 -10.75
N HIS A 224 -0.85 -35.90 -11.29
CA HIS A 224 -1.16 -34.49 -11.38
C HIS A 224 -1.33 -34.08 -12.83
N VAL A 225 -2.52 -33.68 -13.22
CA VAL A 225 -2.78 -33.25 -14.60
C VAL A 225 -2.28 -31.83 -14.80
N ILE A 226 -1.52 -31.61 -15.85
CA ILE A 226 -0.92 -30.32 -16.19
C ILE A 226 -1.48 -29.75 -17.50
N ASP A 227 -1.43 -28.43 -17.66
CA ASP A 227 -2.04 -27.68 -18.77
C ASP A 227 -1.14 -27.54 -20.01
N ARG A 228 0.07 -28.10 -19.98
CA ARG A 228 0.98 -28.12 -21.13
C ARG A 228 1.97 -29.29 -21.05
N VAL A 229 2.50 -29.67 -22.20
CA VAL A 229 3.59 -30.65 -22.26
C VAL A 229 4.88 -29.97 -21.82
N ILE A 230 5.64 -30.61 -20.95
CA ILE A 230 6.95 -30.13 -20.51
C ILE A 230 8.05 -30.93 -21.22
N SER A 231 9.07 -30.23 -21.70
CA SER A 231 10.24 -30.83 -22.31
C SER A 231 11.48 -30.50 -21.50
N PHE A 232 12.45 -31.38 -21.57
CA PHE A 232 13.73 -31.14 -20.92
C PHE A 232 14.47 -29.97 -21.57
N VAL A 233 15.00 -29.06 -20.77
CA VAL A 233 15.64 -27.82 -21.22
C VAL A 233 17.06 -27.75 -20.67
N HIS A 234 18.05 -27.77 -21.57
CA HIS A 234 19.47 -27.61 -21.24
C HIS A 234 19.94 -26.16 -21.04
N PRO A 235 19.50 -25.16 -21.86
CA PRO A 235 20.07 -23.83 -21.84
C PRO A 235 19.72 -23.07 -20.56
N THR A 236 20.72 -22.34 -20.08
CA THR A 236 20.51 -21.31 -19.05
C THR A 236 19.91 -20.03 -19.66
N ILE A 237 19.47 -19.10 -18.81
CA ILE A 237 19.04 -17.77 -19.26
C ILE A 237 20.09 -17.12 -20.17
N MET A 238 21.37 -17.20 -19.79
CA MET A 238 22.45 -16.62 -20.60
C MET A 238 22.62 -17.32 -21.93
N ASP A 239 22.44 -18.63 -21.98
CA ASP A 239 22.56 -19.37 -23.24
C ASP A 239 21.42 -19.00 -24.20
N VAL A 240 20.21 -18.82 -23.70
CA VAL A 240 19.09 -18.31 -24.52
C VAL A 240 19.38 -16.90 -25.04
N ILE A 241 19.91 -15.99 -24.19
CA ILE A 241 20.31 -14.64 -24.61
C ILE A 241 21.39 -14.68 -25.71
N GLN A 242 22.32 -15.64 -25.62
CA GLN A 242 23.43 -15.75 -26.58
C GLN A 242 22.99 -16.29 -27.95
N THR A 243 22.01 -17.18 -27.96
CA THR A 243 21.55 -17.89 -29.16
C THR A 243 20.37 -17.22 -29.86
N ASN A 244 19.58 -16.44 -29.15
CA ASN A 244 18.44 -15.75 -29.74
C ASN A 244 18.87 -14.44 -30.42
N GLY A 245 18.65 -14.33 -31.73
CA GLY A 245 18.98 -13.14 -32.53
C GLY A 245 18.24 -11.88 -32.10
N ASP A 246 17.01 -12.01 -31.56
CA ASP A 246 16.21 -10.87 -31.06
C ASP A 246 16.76 -10.27 -29.76
N LEU A 247 17.73 -10.94 -29.13
CA LEU A 247 18.31 -10.52 -27.84
C LEU A 247 19.79 -10.08 -27.97
N ALA A 248 20.27 -9.76 -29.21
CA ALA A 248 21.65 -9.40 -29.44
C ALA A 248 22.12 -8.16 -28.65
N THR A 249 21.25 -7.15 -28.51
CA THR A 249 21.54 -5.96 -27.69
C THR A 249 21.60 -6.31 -26.23
N LEU A 250 20.65 -7.10 -25.71
CA LEU A 250 20.65 -7.58 -24.33
C LEU A 250 21.89 -8.41 -24.00
N LYS A 251 22.37 -9.23 -24.96
CA LYS A 251 23.64 -9.94 -24.83
C LYS A 251 24.81 -8.97 -24.61
N THR A 252 24.90 -7.91 -25.40
CA THR A 252 25.92 -6.88 -25.22
C THR A 252 25.82 -6.20 -23.87
N VAL A 253 24.62 -5.82 -23.45
CA VAL A 253 24.33 -5.24 -22.12
C VAL A 253 24.79 -6.18 -21.01
N ALA A 254 24.44 -7.46 -21.06
CA ALA A 254 24.81 -8.44 -20.04
C ALA A 254 26.33 -8.66 -19.93
N LEU A 255 27.02 -8.63 -21.06
CA LEU A 255 28.47 -8.77 -21.12
C LEU A 255 29.17 -7.51 -20.57
N THR A 256 28.75 -6.33 -21.02
CA THR A 256 29.31 -5.03 -20.56
C THR A 256 29.04 -4.80 -19.07
N ALA A 257 27.86 -5.17 -18.58
CA ALA A 257 27.54 -5.12 -17.16
C ALA A 257 28.27 -6.16 -16.30
N GLY A 258 28.95 -7.14 -16.92
CA GLY A 258 29.65 -8.21 -16.20
C GLY A 258 28.71 -9.22 -15.48
N LEU A 259 27.43 -9.30 -15.88
CA LEU A 259 26.41 -10.12 -15.22
C LEU A 259 26.21 -11.51 -15.84
N GLN A 260 27.05 -11.89 -16.79
CA GLN A 260 26.98 -13.20 -17.45
C GLN A 260 27.10 -14.39 -16.46
N GLY A 261 27.91 -14.26 -15.42
CA GLY A 261 28.04 -15.26 -14.37
C GLY A 261 26.75 -15.47 -13.62
N LEU A 262 26.11 -14.37 -13.18
CA LEU A 262 24.82 -14.36 -12.49
C LEU A 262 23.73 -15.07 -13.33
N LEU A 263 23.67 -14.80 -14.63
CA LEU A 263 22.68 -15.37 -15.55
C LEU A 263 22.94 -16.86 -15.90
N ARG A 264 24.04 -17.43 -15.42
CA ARG A 264 24.38 -18.87 -15.50
C ARG A 264 24.33 -19.60 -14.17
N GLU A 265 24.17 -18.87 -13.07
CA GLU A 265 24.06 -19.48 -11.74
C GLU A 265 22.89 -20.48 -11.66
N SER A 266 22.98 -21.43 -10.75
CA SER A 266 21.93 -22.43 -10.49
C SER A 266 20.75 -21.87 -9.67
N ARG A 267 20.67 -20.57 -9.47
CA ARG A 267 19.52 -19.91 -8.85
C ARG A 267 18.41 -19.71 -9.85
N HIS A 268 17.17 -19.69 -9.37
CA HIS A 268 16.01 -19.54 -10.22
C HIS A 268 15.57 -18.08 -10.32
N TYR A 269 15.59 -17.53 -11.53
CA TYR A 269 15.26 -16.15 -11.82
C TYR A 269 14.06 -16.02 -12.76
N THR A 270 13.38 -14.88 -12.72
CA THR A 270 12.55 -14.42 -13.81
C THR A 270 13.25 -13.27 -14.50
N LEU A 271 13.49 -13.37 -15.81
CA LEU A 271 14.03 -12.30 -16.62
C LEU A 271 12.94 -11.73 -17.53
N PHE A 272 12.67 -10.44 -17.38
CA PHE A 272 11.97 -9.67 -18.40
C PHE A 272 12.98 -9.20 -19.42
N ALA A 273 13.09 -9.90 -20.56
CA ALA A 273 14.13 -9.70 -21.56
C ALA A 273 13.68 -8.71 -22.63
N PRO A 274 14.20 -7.47 -22.65
CA PRO A 274 13.90 -6.53 -23.72
C PRO A 274 14.54 -6.99 -25.03
N THR A 275 13.73 -6.94 -26.10
CA THR A 275 14.17 -7.28 -27.45
C THR A 275 15.05 -6.18 -28.05
N ASN A 276 15.71 -6.46 -29.18
CA ASN A 276 16.47 -5.44 -29.91
C ASN A 276 15.59 -4.22 -30.25
N GLU A 277 14.31 -4.45 -30.60
CA GLU A 277 13.36 -3.35 -30.87
C GLU A 277 13.06 -2.53 -29.64
N ALA A 278 12.97 -3.15 -28.46
CA ALA A 278 12.80 -2.42 -27.21
C ALA A 278 13.94 -1.42 -26.95
N PHE A 279 15.18 -1.81 -27.25
CA PHE A 279 16.34 -0.92 -27.13
C PHE A 279 16.37 0.16 -28.22
N LYS A 280 15.87 -0.11 -29.41
CA LYS A 280 15.78 0.92 -30.48
C LYS A 280 14.76 2.00 -30.19
N ASN A 281 13.76 1.69 -29.34
CA ASN A 281 12.76 2.66 -28.90
C ASN A 281 13.30 3.63 -27.82
N LEU A 282 14.47 3.35 -27.25
CA LEU A 282 15.15 4.30 -26.36
C LEU A 282 15.80 5.42 -27.18
N ASP A 283 15.84 6.61 -26.58
CA ASP A 283 16.64 7.71 -27.10
C ASP A 283 18.13 7.28 -27.19
N ARG A 284 18.77 7.64 -28.28
CA ARG A 284 20.20 7.28 -28.53
C ARG A 284 21.11 7.82 -27.44
N ASP A 285 20.91 9.07 -27.02
CA ASP A 285 21.74 9.70 -26.00
C ASP A 285 21.60 8.95 -24.66
N VAL A 286 20.39 8.48 -24.34
CA VAL A 286 20.12 7.66 -23.14
C VAL A 286 20.84 6.30 -23.26
N LEU A 287 20.71 5.62 -24.40
CA LEU A 287 21.37 4.33 -24.61
C LEU A 287 22.89 4.45 -24.54
N ASP A 288 23.47 5.47 -25.20
CA ASP A 288 24.91 5.72 -25.20
C ASP A 288 25.43 6.03 -23.79
N ARG A 289 24.67 6.78 -23.00
CA ARG A 289 24.98 7.05 -21.59
C ARG A 289 24.96 5.76 -20.75
N LEU A 290 23.90 4.97 -20.88
CA LEU A 290 23.76 3.69 -20.16
C LEU A 290 24.94 2.75 -20.47
N MET A 291 25.37 2.69 -21.72
CA MET A 291 26.47 1.82 -22.14
C MET A 291 27.85 2.26 -21.64
N ARG A 292 28.02 3.54 -21.26
CA ARG A 292 29.29 4.07 -20.71
C ARG A 292 29.45 3.81 -19.21
N ASP A 293 28.36 3.74 -18.46
CA ASP A 293 28.38 3.54 -17.02
C ASP A 293 27.99 2.11 -16.65
N THR A 294 29.00 1.32 -16.28
CA THR A 294 28.81 -0.09 -15.88
C THR A 294 27.89 -0.25 -14.67
N THR A 295 27.92 0.69 -13.71
CA THR A 295 27.11 0.64 -12.49
C THR A 295 25.65 0.84 -12.83
N VAL A 296 25.36 1.84 -13.64
CA VAL A 296 24.01 2.13 -14.13
C VAL A 296 23.48 0.99 -15.00
N LEU A 297 24.34 0.42 -15.85
CA LEU A 297 23.98 -0.71 -16.69
C LEU A 297 23.68 -1.98 -15.86
N GLN A 298 24.43 -2.20 -14.77
CA GLN A 298 24.14 -3.26 -13.81
C GLN A 298 22.80 -3.06 -13.11
N ALA A 299 22.51 -1.85 -12.67
CA ALA A 299 21.24 -1.51 -12.07
C ALA A 299 20.07 -1.77 -13.03
N LEU A 300 20.21 -1.32 -14.29
CA LEU A 300 19.24 -1.56 -15.35
C LEU A 300 18.97 -3.07 -15.52
N LEU A 301 19.99 -3.89 -15.71
CA LEU A 301 19.81 -5.31 -15.93
C LEU A 301 19.25 -6.03 -14.69
N LYS A 302 19.70 -5.67 -13.49
CA LYS A 302 19.19 -6.21 -12.22
C LYS A 302 17.72 -5.84 -12.00
N TYR A 303 17.25 -4.70 -12.51
CA TYR A 303 15.84 -4.31 -12.45
C TYR A 303 14.94 -5.19 -13.34
N HIS A 304 15.48 -5.79 -14.39
CA HIS A 304 14.78 -6.77 -15.24
C HIS A 304 14.73 -8.17 -14.64
N LEU A 305 15.40 -8.41 -13.50
CA LEU A 305 15.54 -9.72 -12.86
C LEU A 305 14.80 -9.79 -11.53
N LEU A 306 13.98 -10.83 -11.38
CA LEU A 306 13.38 -11.21 -10.09
C LEU A 306 14.12 -12.42 -9.51
N ASN A 307 14.30 -12.44 -8.19
CA ASN A 307 14.88 -13.58 -7.46
C ASN A 307 13.83 -14.65 -7.13
N SER A 308 12.98 -14.97 -8.09
CA SER A 308 11.94 -15.99 -7.99
C SER A 308 11.42 -16.32 -9.39
N VAL A 309 10.89 -17.53 -9.57
CA VAL A 309 10.23 -17.91 -10.82
C VAL A 309 8.78 -17.44 -10.81
N GLN A 310 8.41 -16.61 -11.77
CA GLN A 310 7.05 -16.09 -11.94
C GLN A 310 6.49 -16.56 -13.29
N CYS A 311 5.82 -17.69 -13.28
CA CYS A 311 5.14 -18.23 -14.46
C CYS A 311 3.86 -17.45 -14.74
N SER A 312 3.54 -17.21 -16.01
CA SER A 312 2.40 -16.38 -16.42
C SER A 312 1.06 -16.88 -15.87
N GLU A 313 0.87 -18.18 -15.78
CA GLU A 313 -0.38 -18.79 -15.28
C GLU A 313 -0.59 -18.62 -13.76
N ALA A 314 0.45 -18.25 -13.02
CA ALA A 314 0.36 -17.91 -11.60
C ALA A 314 -0.05 -16.45 -11.34
N ILE A 315 0.07 -15.59 -12.35
CA ILE A 315 -0.22 -14.16 -12.23
C ILE A 315 -1.70 -13.92 -12.55
N MET A 316 -2.50 -13.65 -11.52
CA MET A 316 -3.94 -13.45 -11.67
C MET A 316 -4.41 -12.01 -11.47
N ALA A 317 -3.62 -11.18 -10.83
CA ALA A 317 -3.89 -9.77 -10.54
C ALA A 317 -2.57 -9.06 -10.31
N GLY A 318 -2.55 -7.74 -10.35
CA GLY A 318 -1.35 -6.95 -10.07
C GLY A 318 -0.71 -7.38 -8.75
N SER A 319 0.51 -7.86 -8.83
CA SER A 319 1.32 -8.28 -7.69
C SER A 319 2.65 -7.55 -7.76
N VAL A 320 3.17 -7.15 -6.61
CA VAL A 320 4.44 -6.41 -6.52
C VAL A 320 5.55 -7.39 -6.15
N TYR A 321 6.63 -7.33 -6.89
CA TYR A 321 7.80 -8.18 -6.72
C TYR A 321 9.06 -7.34 -6.59
N GLY A 322 9.95 -7.72 -5.65
CA GLY A 322 11.27 -7.11 -5.52
C GLY A 322 12.20 -7.57 -6.64
N THR A 323 12.87 -6.64 -7.28
CA THR A 323 13.90 -6.92 -8.28
C THR A 323 15.28 -7.14 -7.63
N LEU A 324 16.23 -7.67 -8.38
CA LEU A 324 17.63 -7.76 -7.92
C LEU A 324 18.32 -6.40 -7.79
N GLU A 325 17.77 -5.36 -8.38
CA GLU A 325 18.24 -3.99 -8.21
C GLU A 325 17.85 -3.42 -6.83
N GLY A 326 16.75 -3.90 -6.24
CA GLY A 326 16.26 -3.49 -4.91
C GLY A 326 14.90 -2.79 -4.95
N SER A 327 14.54 -2.18 -6.05
CA SER A 327 13.21 -1.58 -6.23
C SER A 327 12.18 -2.62 -6.72
N ASN A 328 10.91 -2.24 -6.64
CA ASN A 328 9.81 -3.14 -6.95
C ASN A 328 9.27 -2.93 -8.35
N ILE A 329 8.78 -4.02 -8.97
CA ILE A 329 7.94 -3.98 -10.16
C ILE A 329 6.57 -4.59 -9.87
N GLU A 330 5.53 -4.03 -10.49
CA GLU A 330 4.19 -4.59 -10.46
C GLU A 330 3.99 -5.46 -11.70
N ILE A 331 3.63 -6.73 -11.48
CA ILE A 331 3.27 -7.64 -12.57
C ILE A 331 1.78 -7.91 -12.48
N GLY A 332 1.10 -7.64 -13.55
CA GLY A 332 -0.33 -7.83 -13.67
C GLY A 332 -0.70 -8.55 -14.95
N CYS A 333 -1.99 -8.59 -15.21
CA CYS A 333 -2.53 -9.12 -16.44
C CYS A 333 -3.74 -8.30 -16.90
N ASP A 334 -3.86 -8.11 -18.20
CA ASP A 334 -5.00 -7.49 -18.85
C ASP A 334 -5.43 -8.36 -20.03
N GLY A 335 -6.50 -9.12 -19.84
CA GLY A 335 -6.94 -10.12 -20.77
C GLY A 335 -5.96 -11.30 -20.86
N GLU A 336 -5.33 -11.50 -22.02
CA GLU A 336 -4.32 -12.56 -22.25
C GLU A 336 -2.89 -12.04 -22.12
N SER A 337 -2.74 -10.72 -22.04
CA SER A 337 -1.44 -10.06 -21.97
C SER A 337 -0.99 -9.88 -20.53
N LEU A 338 0.27 -10.15 -20.28
CA LEU A 338 0.93 -9.72 -19.05
C LEU A 338 1.25 -8.24 -19.14
N THR A 339 1.11 -7.55 -18.01
CA THR A 339 1.51 -6.15 -17.86
C THR A 339 2.64 -6.05 -16.86
N VAL A 340 3.57 -5.16 -17.11
CA VAL A 340 4.63 -4.78 -16.17
C VAL A 340 4.46 -3.29 -15.89
N ASN A 341 4.38 -2.92 -14.60
CA ASN A 341 4.07 -1.56 -14.17
C ASN A 341 2.81 -0.97 -14.84
N GLY A 342 1.79 -1.83 -15.03
CA GLY A 342 0.52 -1.45 -15.66
C GLY A 342 0.54 -1.34 -17.19
N ILE A 343 1.69 -1.54 -17.83
CA ILE A 343 1.86 -1.41 -19.29
C ILE A 343 1.90 -2.81 -19.93
N LYS A 344 1.15 -2.99 -21.01
CA LYS A 344 1.23 -4.19 -21.84
C LYS A 344 2.52 -4.15 -22.64
N MET A 345 3.47 -4.98 -22.30
CA MET A 345 4.77 -5.00 -22.98
C MET A 345 5.30 -6.41 -23.20
N VAL A 346 4.61 -7.44 -22.75
CA VAL A 346 5.09 -8.82 -22.88
C VAL A 346 4.68 -9.39 -24.23
N LEU A 347 5.67 -9.68 -25.07
CA LEU A 347 5.53 -10.26 -26.42
C LEU A 347 5.39 -11.79 -26.35
N LYS A 348 6.30 -12.44 -25.61
CA LYS A 348 6.32 -13.89 -25.43
C LYS A 348 6.58 -14.23 -23.98
N LYS A 349 5.79 -15.11 -23.42
CA LYS A 349 5.83 -15.50 -22.02
C LYS A 349 6.31 -16.94 -21.84
N ASP A 350 6.78 -17.25 -20.65
CA ASP A 350 7.13 -18.60 -20.18
C ASP A 350 8.16 -19.33 -21.05
N ILE A 351 9.21 -18.65 -21.50
CA ILE A 351 10.36 -19.33 -22.07
C ILE A 351 11.16 -19.92 -20.90
N PHE A 352 10.92 -21.20 -20.65
CA PHE A 352 11.53 -21.89 -19.53
C PHE A 352 13.00 -22.20 -19.83
N THR A 353 13.86 -22.08 -18.82
CA THR A 353 15.29 -22.37 -18.88
C THR A 353 15.70 -23.18 -17.66
N ARG A 354 16.89 -23.77 -17.71
CA ARG A 354 17.40 -24.57 -16.60
C ARG A 354 17.51 -23.79 -15.28
N ASN A 355 17.68 -22.48 -15.32
CA ASN A 355 17.83 -21.63 -14.14
C ASN A 355 16.80 -20.50 -14.04
N GLY A 356 15.63 -20.68 -14.66
CA GLY A 356 14.55 -19.71 -14.51
C GLY A 356 13.61 -19.63 -15.71
N VAL A 357 12.93 -18.49 -15.81
CA VAL A 357 11.97 -18.21 -16.88
C VAL A 357 12.24 -16.85 -17.51
N ILE A 358 12.06 -16.76 -18.83
CA ILE A 358 12.21 -15.52 -19.59
C ILE A 358 10.84 -15.10 -20.14
N HIS A 359 10.52 -13.81 -19.98
CA HIS A 359 9.43 -13.15 -20.68
C HIS A 359 10.02 -12.08 -21.62
N LEU A 360 9.77 -12.18 -22.92
CA LEU A 360 10.22 -11.16 -23.87
C LEU A 360 9.33 -9.94 -23.79
N ILE A 361 9.96 -8.76 -23.73
CA ILE A 361 9.26 -7.47 -23.64
C ILE A 361 9.69 -6.54 -24.76
N ASP A 362 8.76 -5.64 -25.19
CA ASP A 362 8.97 -4.66 -26.26
C ASP A 362 9.43 -3.29 -25.74
N GLN A 363 9.63 -3.16 -24.43
CA GLN A 363 10.13 -1.93 -23.79
C GLN A 363 11.21 -2.28 -22.78
N VAL A 364 12.16 -1.36 -22.60
CA VAL A 364 13.18 -1.46 -21.56
C VAL A 364 12.60 -0.92 -20.25
N LEU A 365 12.71 -1.70 -19.18
CA LEU A 365 12.32 -1.26 -17.84
C LEU A 365 13.40 -0.35 -17.25
N MET A 366 13.06 0.89 -16.98
CA MET A 366 14.01 1.88 -16.45
C MET A 366 13.80 2.07 -14.94
N PRO A 367 14.73 1.61 -14.09
CA PRO A 367 14.69 1.95 -12.68
C PRO A 367 15.10 3.40 -12.45
N ASP A 368 14.65 4.01 -11.35
CA ASP A 368 15.07 5.36 -10.99
C ASP A 368 16.60 5.49 -10.93
N SER A 369 17.30 4.48 -10.41
CA SER A 369 18.77 4.41 -10.33
C SER A 369 19.53 4.43 -11.67
N ALA A 370 18.85 4.12 -12.78
CA ALA A 370 19.42 4.21 -14.12
C ALA A 370 19.07 5.51 -14.85
N MET A 371 18.18 6.31 -14.30
CA MET A 371 17.77 7.61 -14.86
C MET A 371 18.58 8.75 -14.25
N GLN A 372 18.84 9.79 -15.03
CA GLN A 372 19.34 11.03 -14.44
C GLN A 372 18.26 11.71 -13.60
N VAL A 373 18.67 12.50 -12.61
CA VAL A 373 17.73 13.17 -11.71
C VAL A 373 16.74 14.09 -12.45
N THR A 374 17.14 14.67 -13.56
CA THR A 374 16.28 15.48 -14.44
C THR A 374 15.23 14.63 -15.17
N GLU A 375 15.56 13.39 -15.53
CA GLU A 375 14.64 12.43 -16.16
C GLU A 375 13.60 11.90 -15.17
N LEU A 376 13.90 11.96 -13.86
CA LEU A 376 12.96 11.58 -12.80
C LEU A 376 11.80 12.56 -12.62
N ILE A 377 11.90 13.78 -13.17
CA ILE A 377 10.88 14.82 -13.06
C ILE A 377 9.66 14.43 -13.89
N GLY A 378 8.57 14.08 -13.19
CA GLY A 378 7.35 13.57 -13.79
C GLY A 378 6.39 14.66 -14.31
N LYS A 379 5.22 14.21 -14.78
CA LYS A 379 4.17 15.10 -15.33
C LYS A 379 3.63 16.12 -14.32
N SER A 380 3.64 15.81 -13.03
CA SER A 380 3.17 16.70 -11.97
C SER A 380 4.16 17.83 -11.63
N GLN A 381 5.35 17.84 -12.22
CA GLN A 381 6.41 18.83 -12.09
C GLN A 381 6.93 19.30 -13.47
N ASN A 382 6.17 19.08 -14.54
CA ASN A 382 6.63 19.42 -15.88
C ASN A 382 6.88 20.93 -16.05
N ILE A 383 6.14 21.82 -15.36
CA ILE A 383 6.39 23.26 -15.38
C ILE A 383 7.79 23.57 -14.86
N PHE A 384 8.20 22.98 -13.74
CA PHE A 384 9.54 23.10 -13.20
C PHE A 384 10.61 22.64 -14.21
N ARG A 385 10.43 21.44 -14.77
CA ARG A 385 11.36 20.88 -15.77
C ARG A 385 11.52 21.79 -16.98
N ASP A 386 10.38 22.24 -17.53
CA ASP A 386 10.35 23.04 -18.76
C ASP A 386 11.01 24.40 -18.51
N MET A 387 10.80 25.05 -17.36
CA MET A 387 11.44 26.29 -16.95
C MET A 387 12.95 26.10 -16.71
N VAL A 388 13.37 25.04 -16.03
CA VAL A 388 14.80 24.71 -15.82
C VAL A 388 15.50 24.53 -17.15
N SER A 389 14.85 23.92 -18.14
CA SER A 389 15.38 23.77 -19.49
C SER A 389 15.44 25.09 -20.24
N GLN A 390 14.37 25.88 -20.23
CA GLN A 390 14.28 27.18 -20.92
C GLN A 390 15.30 28.19 -20.41
N LEU A 391 15.54 28.22 -19.10
CA LEU A 391 16.50 29.12 -18.46
C LEU A 391 17.94 28.61 -18.50
N GLY A 392 18.21 27.53 -19.20
CA GLY A 392 19.55 26.98 -19.36
C GLY A 392 20.17 26.35 -18.12
N LEU A 393 19.38 26.11 -17.04
CA LEU A 393 19.87 25.50 -15.81
C LEU A 393 20.24 24.03 -15.99
N SER A 394 19.66 23.34 -16.97
CA SER A 394 20.03 21.97 -17.31
C SER A 394 21.49 21.82 -17.72
N ALA A 395 22.07 22.84 -18.38
CA ALA A 395 23.49 22.85 -18.76
C ALA A 395 24.43 22.98 -17.55
N ALA A 396 23.97 23.58 -16.46
CA ALA A 396 24.75 23.71 -15.22
C ALA A 396 24.75 22.38 -14.41
N MET A 397 23.79 21.49 -14.66
CA MET A 397 23.69 20.15 -14.05
C MET A 397 24.38 19.13 -14.95
N GLN A 398 25.70 19.09 -14.92
CA GLN A 398 26.47 18.14 -15.72
C GLN A 398 26.29 16.71 -15.19
N SER A 399 26.38 15.73 -16.09
CA SER A 399 26.17 14.31 -15.77
C SER A 399 27.15 13.73 -14.74
N GLU A 400 28.30 14.35 -14.59
CA GLU A 400 29.39 13.90 -13.70
C GLU A 400 29.29 14.48 -12.27
N THR A 401 28.38 15.42 -12.02
CA THR A 401 28.16 16.03 -10.70
C THR A 401 26.87 15.55 -10.08
N GLU A 402 26.91 15.34 -8.77
CA GLU A 402 25.74 14.90 -8.01
C GLU A 402 24.96 16.10 -7.48
N TYR A 403 23.66 16.07 -7.66
CA TYR A 403 22.72 17.13 -7.24
C TYR A 403 21.54 16.55 -6.48
N THR A 404 20.91 17.39 -5.66
CA THR A 404 19.56 17.15 -5.17
C THR A 404 18.63 18.17 -5.77
N ILE A 405 17.59 17.71 -6.46
CA ILE A 405 16.54 18.56 -7.03
C ILE A 405 15.34 18.56 -6.09
N LEU A 406 14.94 19.76 -5.68
CA LEU A 406 13.77 20.02 -4.85
C LEU A 406 12.62 20.50 -5.76
N ALA A 407 11.96 19.57 -6.48
CA ALA A 407 11.03 19.91 -7.55
C ALA A 407 9.63 20.27 -7.01
N PRO A 408 9.16 21.52 -7.20
CA PRO A 408 7.80 21.91 -6.82
C PRO A 408 6.74 21.27 -7.71
N LEU A 409 5.57 21.02 -7.15
CA LEU A 409 4.40 20.62 -7.93
C LEU A 409 3.94 21.77 -8.85
N ASN A 410 3.32 21.43 -9.97
CA ASN A 410 2.83 22.40 -10.94
C ASN A 410 1.97 23.51 -10.32
N GLY A 411 1.12 23.16 -9.32
CA GLY A 411 0.28 24.15 -8.63
C GLY A 411 1.03 25.23 -7.87
N ALA A 412 2.31 25.01 -7.57
CA ALA A 412 3.13 26.02 -6.87
C ALA A 412 3.52 27.21 -7.75
N PHE A 413 3.36 27.10 -9.06
CA PHE A 413 3.79 28.13 -10.01
C PHE A 413 2.71 29.15 -10.34
N SER A 414 1.48 29.01 -9.84
CA SER A 414 0.34 29.87 -10.20
C SER A 414 0.60 31.39 -9.98
N GLU A 415 1.39 31.72 -8.97
CA GLU A 415 1.67 33.11 -8.59
C GLU A 415 2.93 33.70 -9.25
N VAL A 416 3.83 32.84 -9.75
CA VAL A 416 5.13 33.27 -10.27
C VAL A 416 5.23 33.29 -11.80
N MET A 417 4.18 32.84 -12.49
CA MET A 417 4.14 32.78 -13.96
C MET A 417 4.27 34.19 -14.64
N SER A 418 4.01 35.27 -13.91
CA SER A 418 4.13 36.65 -14.39
C SER A 418 5.37 37.35 -13.92
N MET A 419 6.31 36.67 -13.25
CA MET A 419 7.55 37.24 -12.75
C MET A 419 8.58 37.48 -13.86
N ASP A 420 9.53 38.39 -13.60
CA ASP A 420 10.69 38.60 -14.46
C ASP A 420 11.54 37.30 -14.52
N GLU A 421 12.05 37.01 -15.71
CA GLU A 421 12.85 35.80 -16.00
C GLU A 421 14.08 35.68 -15.11
N ARG A 422 14.71 36.79 -14.74
CA ARG A 422 15.89 36.84 -13.85
C ARG A 422 15.52 36.42 -12.43
N LEU A 423 14.39 36.90 -11.91
CA LEU A 423 13.89 36.51 -10.58
C LEU A 423 13.49 35.06 -10.56
N LEU A 424 12.81 34.61 -11.62
CA LEU A 424 12.43 33.20 -11.76
C LEU A 424 13.65 32.27 -11.76
N LYS A 425 14.71 32.65 -12.48
CA LYS A 425 15.97 31.92 -12.50
C LYS A 425 16.58 31.78 -11.10
N ILE A 426 16.64 32.86 -10.32
CA ILE A 426 17.14 32.83 -8.94
C ILE A 426 16.30 31.89 -8.07
N ILE A 427 14.97 31.94 -8.21
CA ILE A 427 14.08 31.06 -7.48
C ILE A 427 14.38 29.61 -7.85
N LEU A 428 14.52 29.29 -9.13
CA LEU A 428 14.77 27.91 -9.58
C LEU A 428 16.17 27.40 -9.17
N GLU A 429 17.18 28.28 -9.13
CA GLU A 429 18.52 27.94 -8.64
C GLU A 429 18.49 27.55 -7.14
N ASN A 430 17.56 28.10 -6.36
CA ASN A 430 17.37 27.71 -4.97
C ASN A 430 16.75 26.29 -4.82
N HIS A 431 16.21 25.71 -5.88
CA HIS A 431 15.67 24.36 -5.88
C HIS A 431 16.67 23.28 -6.29
N ILE A 432 17.92 23.66 -6.56
CA ILE A 432 18.99 22.76 -6.98
C ILE A 432 20.11 22.85 -5.92
N VAL A 433 20.30 21.78 -5.16
CA VAL A 433 21.31 21.65 -4.10
C VAL A 433 22.54 20.98 -4.68
N LYS A 434 23.75 21.52 -4.39
CA LYS A 434 25.05 21.04 -4.90
C LYS A 434 25.55 19.75 -4.28
N LEU A 435 24.72 19.00 -3.62
CA LEU A 435 25.06 17.78 -2.91
C LEU A 435 23.97 16.73 -3.10
N ARG A 436 24.36 15.46 -3.16
CA ARG A 436 23.43 14.35 -3.10
C ARG A 436 22.97 14.14 -1.65
N VAL A 437 21.71 14.39 -1.37
CA VAL A 437 21.15 14.29 -0.02
C VAL A 437 19.84 13.47 -0.07
N SER A 438 19.85 12.29 0.53
CA SER A 438 18.65 11.47 0.68
C SER A 438 17.80 11.95 1.86
N LEU A 439 16.55 11.45 1.94
CA LEU A 439 15.67 11.78 3.06
C LEU A 439 16.25 11.32 4.41
N SER A 440 16.99 10.20 4.41
CA SER A 440 17.66 9.65 5.59
C SER A 440 18.86 10.47 6.06
N ASP A 441 19.43 11.28 5.19
CA ASP A 441 20.62 12.11 5.50
C ASP A 441 20.23 13.48 6.07
N LEU A 442 18.94 13.82 5.99
CA LEU A 442 18.43 15.10 6.47
C LEU A 442 18.28 15.11 7.99
N TYR A 443 18.75 16.18 8.63
CA TYR A 443 18.54 16.42 10.05
C TYR A 443 18.08 17.85 10.33
N ASN A 444 17.42 18.03 11.45
CA ASN A 444 16.84 19.33 11.82
C ASN A 444 17.91 20.40 12.03
N GLY A 445 17.77 21.55 11.38
CA GLY A 445 18.73 22.65 11.40
C GLY A 445 19.89 22.50 10.42
N GLN A 446 19.92 21.46 9.60
CA GLN A 446 20.90 21.30 8.52
C GLN A 446 20.78 22.43 7.52
N GLN A 447 21.93 22.87 7.01
CA GLN A 447 22.00 23.87 5.95
C GLN A 447 22.44 23.23 4.64
N LEU A 448 21.71 23.48 3.56
CA LEU A 448 21.96 22.95 2.23
C LEU A 448 22.33 24.10 1.27
N GLU A 449 23.50 24.02 0.66
CA GLU A 449 23.94 25.02 -0.32
C GLU A 449 23.28 24.75 -1.68
N THR A 450 22.63 25.79 -2.22
CA THR A 450 21.98 25.75 -3.53
C THR A 450 22.93 26.12 -4.67
N LEU A 451 22.50 25.87 -5.92
CA LEU A 451 23.22 26.29 -7.11
C LEU A 451 23.45 27.78 -7.14
N GLY A 452 22.46 28.57 -6.68
CA GLY A 452 22.54 30.03 -6.53
C GLY A 452 23.41 30.52 -5.34
N GLY A 453 24.02 29.60 -4.56
CA GLY A 453 24.88 29.95 -3.41
C GLY A 453 24.12 30.32 -2.13
N LYS A 454 22.80 30.17 -2.09
CA LYS A 454 22.00 30.36 -0.87
C LYS A 454 22.08 29.12 0.01
N LEU A 455 22.01 29.30 1.33
CA LEU A 455 21.93 28.24 2.32
C LEU A 455 20.47 28.07 2.74
N LEU A 456 19.93 26.90 2.51
CA LEU A 456 18.57 26.52 2.89
C LEU A 456 18.57 25.74 4.18
N ARG A 457 17.64 26.04 5.09
CA ARG A 457 17.49 25.35 6.38
C ARG A 457 16.49 24.21 6.27
N VAL A 458 16.83 23.08 6.89
CA VAL A 458 15.99 21.89 6.96
C VAL A 458 15.25 21.86 8.30
N PHE A 459 13.95 21.63 8.26
CA PHE A 459 13.10 21.48 9.44
C PHE A 459 12.43 20.11 9.43
N ILE A 460 12.67 19.32 10.49
CA ILE A 460 12.09 18.00 10.63
C ILE A 460 10.97 18.04 11.66
N TYR A 461 9.80 17.65 11.21
CA TYR A 461 8.60 17.51 12.03
C TYR A 461 8.24 16.03 12.17
N ARG A 462 7.27 15.73 13.00
CA ARG A 462 6.82 14.36 13.26
C ARG A 462 6.36 13.63 11.99
N THR A 463 5.68 14.32 11.10
CA THR A 463 5.05 13.76 9.89
C THR A 463 5.49 14.42 8.60
N ALA A 464 6.40 15.39 8.66
CA ALA A 464 6.84 16.16 7.51
C ALA A 464 8.32 16.55 7.61
N VAL A 465 8.96 16.69 6.47
CA VAL A 465 10.27 17.33 6.33
C VAL A 465 10.08 18.53 5.44
N CYS A 466 10.54 19.69 5.88
CA CYS A 466 10.41 20.93 5.16
C CYS A 466 11.77 21.61 4.96
N ILE A 467 11.93 22.29 3.84
CA ILE A 467 13.09 23.10 3.51
C ILE A 467 12.59 24.52 3.38
N GLU A 468 13.06 25.41 4.25
CA GLU A 468 12.51 26.75 4.45
C GLU A 468 10.98 26.69 4.60
N ASN A 469 10.24 27.43 3.79
CA ASN A 469 8.77 27.48 3.77
C ASN A 469 8.10 26.28 3.07
N ALA A 470 8.86 25.43 2.40
CA ALA A 470 8.31 24.39 1.53
C ALA A 470 8.47 22.99 2.14
N CYS A 471 7.37 22.25 2.28
CA CYS A 471 7.40 20.89 2.78
C CYS A 471 7.39 19.87 1.66
N MET A 472 8.07 18.74 1.89
CA MET A 472 8.12 17.63 0.96
C MET A 472 6.77 16.91 0.88
N VAL A 473 6.36 16.59 -0.34
CA VAL A 473 5.21 15.70 -0.62
C VAL A 473 5.67 14.26 -0.68
N ARG A 474 6.84 14.05 -1.29
CA ARG A 474 7.49 12.75 -1.42
C ARG A 474 8.99 12.97 -1.51
N GLY A 475 9.74 12.17 -0.80
CA GLY A 475 11.19 12.24 -0.79
C GLY A 475 11.87 11.08 -1.51
N SER A 476 13.17 11.28 -1.79
CA SER A 476 14.14 10.26 -2.19
C SER A 476 13.75 9.39 -3.38
N ARG A 477 13.57 10.01 -4.56
CA ARG A 477 13.74 9.26 -5.80
C ARG A 477 15.21 9.39 -6.21
N GLU A 478 15.92 8.27 -6.18
CA GLU A 478 17.36 8.25 -6.39
C GLU A 478 17.69 7.95 -7.85
N GLY A 479 18.27 8.94 -8.52
CA GLY A 479 18.79 8.83 -9.89
C GLY A 479 20.28 8.50 -9.91
N SER A 480 20.82 8.25 -11.12
CA SER A 480 22.23 7.93 -11.34
C SER A 480 23.18 9.05 -10.92
N ASN A 481 22.79 10.31 -11.08
CA ASN A 481 23.57 11.49 -10.77
C ASN A 481 22.95 12.41 -9.71
N GLY A 482 21.98 11.95 -8.92
CA GLY A 482 21.39 12.76 -7.88
C GLY A 482 20.08 12.24 -7.33
N ILE A 483 19.44 13.06 -6.50
CA ILE A 483 18.19 12.72 -5.81
C ILE A 483 17.12 13.76 -6.12
N LEU A 484 15.89 13.29 -6.31
CA LEU A 484 14.71 14.11 -6.50
C LEU A 484 13.82 14.06 -5.26
N HIS A 485 13.53 15.24 -4.69
CA HIS A 485 12.48 15.44 -3.69
C HIS A 485 11.34 16.27 -4.29
N LEU A 486 10.10 15.87 -4.03
CA LEU A 486 8.93 16.59 -4.50
C LEU A 486 8.45 17.57 -3.43
N MET A 487 8.38 18.86 -3.80
CA MET A 487 8.02 19.93 -2.89
C MET A 487 6.58 20.42 -3.13
N ARG A 488 5.90 20.80 -2.06
CA ARG A 488 4.52 21.30 -2.14
C ARG A 488 4.45 22.71 -2.74
N SER A 489 5.41 23.56 -2.39
CA SER A 489 5.49 24.98 -2.75
C SER A 489 6.88 25.34 -3.24
N LEU A 490 7.02 26.54 -3.79
CA LEU A 490 8.32 27.13 -4.13
C LEU A 490 9.10 27.47 -2.86
N ILE A 491 10.41 27.26 -2.91
CA ILE A 491 11.33 27.60 -1.82
C ILE A 491 11.75 29.06 -1.99
N GLN A 492 11.51 29.84 -0.96
CA GLN A 492 11.88 31.25 -0.90
C GLN A 492 12.68 31.50 0.39
N PRO A 493 14.02 31.46 0.32
CA PRO A 493 14.83 31.69 1.49
C PRO A 493 14.68 33.16 1.95
N PRO A 494 14.44 33.39 3.26
CA PRO A 494 14.23 34.71 3.79
C PRO A 494 15.54 35.50 3.83
N GLU A 495 15.45 36.81 3.60
CA GLU A 495 16.60 37.73 3.61
C GLU A 495 16.64 38.64 4.83
N THR A 496 15.51 38.80 5.54
CA THR A 496 15.33 39.70 6.67
C THR A 496 15.14 38.96 7.97
N THR A 497 15.57 39.55 9.08
CA THR A 497 15.30 39.08 10.44
C THR A 497 13.83 39.33 10.82
N ILE A 498 13.37 38.64 11.88
CA ILE A 498 12.03 38.91 12.47
C ILE A 498 11.86 40.40 12.77
N TYR A 499 12.89 41.06 13.32
CA TYR A 499 12.83 42.48 13.65
C TYR A 499 12.60 43.36 12.42
N GLU A 500 13.41 43.16 11.38
CA GLU A 500 13.32 43.94 10.13
C GLU A 500 11.99 43.74 9.42
N GLN A 501 11.46 42.50 9.46
CA GLN A 501 10.18 42.14 8.87
C GLN A 501 9.03 42.88 9.57
N LEU A 502 8.96 42.83 10.93
CA LEU A 502 7.94 43.51 11.70
C LEU A 502 8.04 45.05 11.56
N LEU A 503 9.27 45.60 11.48
CA LEU A 503 9.51 47.02 11.28
C LEU A 503 9.00 47.49 9.92
N LYS A 504 9.30 46.71 8.87
CA LYS A 504 8.90 47.00 7.48
C LYS A 504 7.39 46.93 7.27
N ASP A 505 6.71 45.98 7.91
CA ASP A 505 5.27 45.83 7.86
C ASP A 505 4.52 47.03 8.45
N GLY A 506 5.02 47.58 9.56
CA GLY A 506 4.50 48.81 10.16
C GLY A 506 3.22 48.65 11.04
N HIS A 507 2.65 47.47 11.15
CA HIS A 507 1.48 47.17 11.97
C HIS A 507 1.80 46.60 13.37
N PHE A 508 3.06 46.62 13.79
CA PHE A 508 3.57 46.04 15.04
C PHE A 508 4.25 47.06 15.95
N LYS A 509 3.92 48.37 15.85
CA LYS A 509 4.57 49.42 16.57
C LYS A 509 4.45 49.27 18.09
N ILE A 510 3.28 48.92 18.57
CA ILE A 510 3.02 48.69 19.99
C ILE A 510 3.80 47.49 20.49
N PHE A 511 3.76 46.39 19.76
CA PHE A 511 4.51 45.17 20.12
C PHE A 511 6.02 45.44 20.21
N LEU A 512 6.60 46.10 19.19
CA LEU A 512 8.01 46.44 19.18
C LEU A 512 8.40 47.39 20.34
N SER A 513 7.56 48.38 20.67
CA SER A 513 7.74 49.24 21.81
C SER A 513 7.69 48.51 23.16
N LEU A 514 6.85 47.48 23.27
CA LEU A 514 6.79 46.62 24.45
C LEU A 514 8.03 45.71 24.55
N MET A 515 8.50 45.17 23.43
CA MET A 515 9.75 44.39 23.36
C MET A 515 10.98 45.24 23.78
N GLU A 516 11.04 46.47 23.35
CA GLU A 516 12.09 47.42 23.76
C GLU A 516 12.00 47.73 25.26
N SER A 517 10.80 48.07 25.77
CA SER A 517 10.58 48.32 27.19
C SER A 517 10.93 47.14 28.09
N ALA A 518 10.78 45.94 27.60
CA ALA A 518 11.13 44.68 28.29
C ALA A 518 12.61 44.32 28.18
N GLY A 519 13.40 45.01 27.35
CA GLY A 519 14.78 44.64 27.01
C GLY A 519 14.88 43.29 26.32
N LEU A 520 13.95 43.01 25.36
CA LEU A 520 13.86 41.76 24.61
C LEU A 520 14.05 41.95 23.10
N THR A 521 14.43 43.16 22.64
CA THR A 521 14.59 43.49 21.22
C THR A 521 15.65 42.63 20.55
N ASP A 522 16.69 42.22 21.29
CA ASP A 522 17.78 41.42 20.75
C ASP A 522 17.29 40.01 20.35
N LEU A 523 16.26 39.48 21.03
CA LEU A 523 15.64 38.19 20.67
C LEU A 523 15.04 38.20 19.25
N LEU A 524 14.62 39.39 18.77
CA LEU A 524 14.09 39.54 17.42
C LEU A 524 15.19 39.68 16.36
N LYS A 525 16.43 40.01 16.76
CA LYS A 525 17.57 40.29 15.88
C LYS A 525 18.62 39.18 15.85
N GLN A 526 18.75 38.45 16.97
CA GLN A 526 19.76 37.41 17.12
C GLN A 526 19.54 36.27 16.16
N GLU A 527 20.61 35.65 15.74
CA GLU A 527 20.54 34.33 15.06
C GLU A 527 19.86 33.30 15.95
N GLY A 528 19.02 32.50 15.36
CA GLY A 528 18.26 31.49 16.05
C GLY A 528 17.21 30.85 15.17
N LEU A 529 16.42 29.96 15.78
CA LEU A 529 15.28 29.31 15.15
C LEU A 529 14.08 29.53 16.06
N TYR A 530 13.31 30.57 15.80
CA TYR A 530 12.18 30.96 16.63
C TYR A 530 10.89 30.93 15.84
N THR A 531 9.79 30.60 16.52
CA THR A 531 8.43 30.87 16.04
C THR A 531 7.84 31.97 16.91
N LEU A 532 7.51 33.09 16.26
CA LEU A 532 6.86 34.22 16.92
C LEU A 532 5.39 34.29 16.50
N PHE A 533 4.49 34.32 17.48
CA PHE A 533 3.10 34.70 17.29
C PHE A 533 2.98 36.22 17.57
N ALA A 534 3.10 37.03 16.52
CA ALA A 534 3.22 38.51 16.65
C ALA A 534 1.83 39.17 16.73
N PRO A 535 1.47 39.84 17.84
CA PRO A 535 0.23 40.58 17.92
C PRO A 535 0.35 41.91 17.17
N ILE A 536 -0.59 42.18 16.26
CA ILE A 536 -0.68 43.45 15.54
C ILE A 536 -1.17 44.58 16.47
N ASP A 537 -1.02 45.81 16.05
CA ASP A 537 -1.48 46.97 16.80
C ASP A 537 -2.97 46.92 17.14
N ALA A 538 -3.79 46.35 16.24
CA ALA A 538 -5.21 46.09 16.46
C ALA A 538 -5.49 45.12 17.64
N ALA A 539 -4.57 44.26 18.02
CA ALA A 539 -4.69 43.39 19.19
C ALA A 539 -4.72 44.17 20.51
N PHE A 540 -4.24 45.43 20.49
CA PHE A 540 -4.15 46.33 21.64
C PHE A 540 -5.28 47.35 21.69
N GLU A 541 -6.19 47.40 20.71
CA GLU A 541 -7.28 48.44 20.65
C GLU A 541 -8.21 48.44 21.87
N THR A 542 -8.31 47.30 22.57
CA THR A 542 -9.11 47.21 23.81
C THR A 542 -8.39 47.83 25.00
N LEU A 543 -7.14 48.16 24.89
CA LEU A 543 -6.31 48.75 25.94
C LEU A 543 -6.17 50.27 25.74
N THR A 544 -6.33 50.99 26.84
CA THR A 544 -6.02 52.45 26.85
C THR A 544 -4.53 52.67 26.96
N GLU A 545 -4.04 53.87 26.61
CA GLU A 545 -2.65 54.24 26.84
C GLU A 545 -2.19 54.05 28.29
N LYS A 546 -3.11 54.26 29.25
CA LYS A 546 -2.88 54.01 30.68
C LYS A 546 -2.69 52.49 30.96
N ASP A 547 -3.47 51.66 30.32
CA ASP A 547 -3.35 50.20 30.46
C ASP A 547 -2.00 49.70 29.88
N ILE A 548 -1.53 50.27 28.76
CA ILE A 548 -0.22 49.98 28.19
C ILE A 548 0.92 50.47 29.09
N ALA A 549 0.78 51.68 29.65
CA ALA A 549 1.73 52.21 30.63
C ALA A 549 1.78 51.39 31.92
N LEU A 550 0.63 50.89 32.37
CA LEU A 550 0.52 50.01 33.53
C LEU A 550 1.25 48.66 33.22
N LEU A 551 1.07 48.09 32.06
CA LEU A 551 1.77 46.89 31.63
C LEU A 551 3.28 47.09 31.58
N LYS A 552 3.77 48.25 31.07
CA LYS A 552 5.19 48.62 31.06
C LYS A 552 5.79 48.82 32.45
N SER A 553 4.94 49.17 33.48
CA SER A 553 5.39 49.39 34.85
C SER A 553 5.81 48.12 35.58
N ASP A 554 5.37 46.92 35.12
CA ASP A 554 5.75 45.61 35.67
C ASP A 554 6.52 44.82 34.61
N ILE A 555 7.85 45.03 34.56
CA ILE A 555 8.74 44.38 33.59
C ILE A 555 8.67 42.86 33.67
N ASN A 556 8.48 42.25 34.84
CA ASN A 556 8.46 40.79 34.97
C ASN A 556 7.21 40.21 34.31
N THR A 557 6.05 40.82 34.60
CA THR A 557 4.78 40.43 33.97
C THR A 557 4.83 40.67 32.47
N LEU A 558 5.35 41.82 32.06
CA LEU A 558 5.54 42.12 30.61
C LEU A 558 6.43 41.09 29.91
N ARG A 559 7.59 40.78 30.49
CA ARG A 559 8.48 39.73 29.93
C ARG A 559 7.80 38.38 29.85
N THR A 560 7.04 37.99 30.87
CA THR A 560 6.31 36.73 30.89
C THR A 560 5.31 36.65 29.74
N ILE A 561 4.56 37.70 29.47
CA ILE A 561 3.61 37.80 28.36
C ILE A 561 4.36 37.74 27.03
N LEU A 562 5.39 38.56 26.86
CA LEU A 562 6.12 38.64 25.57
C LEU A 562 6.82 37.30 25.24
N LEU A 563 7.49 36.68 26.20
CA LEU A 563 8.17 35.38 26.02
C LEU A 563 7.19 34.24 25.76
N TYR A 564 5.92 34.37 26.14
CA TYR A 564 4.88 33.40 25.84
C TYR A 564 4.48 33.40 24.34
N HIS A 565 4.76 34.48 23.61
CA HIS A 565 4.56 34.59 22.16
C HIS A 565 5.65 33.87 21.35
N PHE A 566 6.74 33.43 21.96
CA PHE A 566 7.87 32.79 21.31
C PHE A 566 7.95 31.31 21.65
N SER A 567 8.19 30.53 20.62
CA SER A 567 8.54 29.11 20.76
C SER A 567 9.92 28.86 20.15
N ASN A 568 10.70 27.98 20.78
CA ASN A 568 11.95 27.50 20.20
C ASN A 568 11.67 26.51 19.07
N GLY A 569 12.32 26.70 17.94
CA GLY A 569 12.10 25.96 16.72
C GLY A 569 11.24 26.74 15.72
N VAL A 570 11.35 26.35 14.46
CA VAL A 570 10.54 26.93 13.38
C VAL A 570 9.36 25.99 13.12
N PHE A 571 8.14 26.46 13.35
CA PHE A 571 6.91 25.69 13.18
C PHE A 571 6.03 26.35 12.12
N ILE A 572 6.09 25.82 10.90
CA ILE A 572 5.24 26.26 9.78
C ILE A 572 4.00 25.37 9.66
N ASN A 573 2.95 25.88 9.01
CA ASN A 573 1.68 25.16 8.85
C ASN A 573 1.85 23.79 8.19
N GLY A 574 2.67 23.71 7.15
CA GLY A 574 2.93 22.46 6.44
C GLY A 574 3.68 21.40 7.25
N GLY A 575 4.35 21.79 8.33
CA GLY A 575 5.07 20.90 9.26
C GLY A 575 4.23 20.46 10.46
N LEU A 576 3.15 21.17 10.77
CA LEU A 576 2.24 20.84 11.87
C LEU A 576 1.35 19.66 11.48
N GLU A 577 1.05 18.81 12.44
CA GLU A 577 0.14 17.69 12.20
C GLU A 577 -1.30 18.20 12.04
N GLY A 578 -1.89 17.95 10.87
CA GLY A 578 -3.21 18.47 10.52
C GLY A 578 -4.35 17.79 11.28
N GLY A 579 -5.36 18.59 11.66
CA GLY A 579 -6.55 18.07 12.32
C GLY A 579 -6.39 17.73 13.81
N VAL A 580 -5.19 17.94 14.37
CA VAL A 580 -4.92 17.71 15.79
C VAL A 580 -4.27 18.95 16.42
N THR A 581 -4.39 19.09 17.75
CA THR A 581 -3.75 20.19 18.49
C THR A 581 -2.27 19.87 18.70
N ASN A 582 -1.40 20.66 18.10
CA ASN A 582 0.03 20.64 18.33
C ASN A 582 0.36 21.47 19.58
N LEU A 583 1.22 20.98 20.44
CA LEU A 583 1.68 21.68 21.63
C LEU A 583 3.07 22.24 21.39
N LEU A 584 3.19 23.56 21.31
CA LEU A 584 4.46 24.24 21.16
C LEU A 584 4.91 24.79 22.51
N LYS A 585 6.12 24.41 22.94
CA LYS A 585 6.69 24.90 24.18
C LYS A 585 7.22 26.31 23.96
N THR A 586 6.69 27.26 24.71
CA THR A 586 7.16 28.66 24.64
C THR A 586 8.50 28.86 25.37
N ILE A 587 9.19 29.96 25.06
CA ILE A 587 10.39 30.38 25.80
C ILE A 587 10.05 30.71 27.26
N GLN A 588 8.83 31.16 27.52
CA GLN A 588 8.32 31.39 28.87
C GLN A 588 8.20 30.09 29.67
N GLY A 589 8.04 28.92 29.02
CA GLY A 589 7.97 27.61 29.68
C GLY A 589 6.62 26.89 29.55
N ASN A 590 5.52 27.60 29.40
CA ASN A 590 4.19 27.05 29.17
C ASN A 590 4.00 26.71 27.68
N SER A 591 3.00 25.87 27.34
CA SER A 591 2.74 25.46 25.98
C SER A 591 1.63 26.26 25.33
N LEU A 592 1.81 26.58 24.04
CA LEU A 592 0.76 27.08 23.16
C LEU A 592 0.08 25.90 22.45
N GLN A 593 -1.23 26.01 22.29
CA GLN A 593 -2.04 25.07 21.53
C GLN A 593 -2.19 25.59 20.11
N VAL A 594 -1.59 24.89 19.15
CA VAL A 594 -1.64 25.26 17.73
C VAL A 594 -2.37 24.16 16.95
N LEU A 595 -3.46 24.54 16.33
CA LEU A 595 -4.30 23.65 15.52
C LEU A 595 -4.16 24.06 14.04
N SER A 596 -3.74 23.13 13.21
CA SER A 596 -3.71 23.29 11.75
C SER A 596 -4.91 22.57 11.14
N VAL A 597 -5.81 23.29 10.49
CA VAL A 597 -7.02 22.74 9.83
C VAL A 597 -7.25 23.42 8.50
N ASN A 598 -7.42 22.63 7.44
CA ASN A 598 -7.79 23.14 6.11
C ASN A 598 -6.93 24.30 5.61
N ASN A 599 -5.62 24.23 5.83
CA ASN A 599 -4.67 25.27 5.47
C ASN A 599 -4.81 26.58 6.26
N SER A 600 -5.39 26.55 7.47
CA SER A 600 -5.40 27.65 8.42
C SER A 600 -4.77 27.22 9.75
N ILE A 601 -4.20 28.18 10.47
CA ILE A 601 -3.64 27.98 11.81
C ILE A 601 -4.53 28.68 12.84
N HIS A 602 -4.76 27.98 13.95
CA HIS A 602 -5.44 28.52 15.12
C HIS A 602 -4.51 28.38 16.33
N VAL A 603 -4.21 29.46 17.01
CA VAL A 603 -3.44 29.44 18.25
C VAL A 603 -4.35 29.73 19.44
N ASN A 604 -4.35 28.83 20.44
CA ASN A 604 -5.27 28.92 21.58
C ASN A 604 -6.74 29.15 21.13
N LEU A 605 -7.17 28.47 20.06
CA LEU A 605 -8.50 28.56 19.40
C LEU A 605 -8.76 29.87 18.61
N VAL A 606 -7.77 30.76 18.49
CA VAL A 606 -7.88 31.96 17.67
C VAL A 606 -7.27 31.74 16.31
N GLU A 607 -8.00 32.10 15.27
CA GLU A 607 -7.51 32.03 13.91
C GLU A 607 -6.34 33.01 13.71
N VAL A 608 -5.31 32.53 13.05
CA VAL A 608 -4.12 33.29 12.66
C VAL A 608 -4.33 33.73 11.21
N PRO A 609 -4.54 35.04 10.95
CA PRO A 609 -4.88 35.50 9.60
C PRO A 609 -3.72 35.37 8.62
N ASP A 610 -2.52 35.69 9.06
CA ASP A 610 -1.30 35.61 8.25
C ASP A 610 -0.29 34.73 8.98
N PHE A 611 0.20 33.70 8.33
CA PHE A 611 1.09 32.71 8.90
C PHE A 611 2.22 32.33 7.93
N ASP A 612 3.21 31.61 8.45
CA ASP A 612 4.39 31.14 7.72
C ASP A 612 5.23 32.27 7.09
N LEU A 613 5.23 33.46 7.71
CA LEU A 613 6.10 34.57 7.28
C LEU A 613 7.53 34.25 7.72
N MET A 614 8.31 33.69 6.80
CA MET A 614 9.69 33.26 7.07
C MET A 614 10.63 34.40 7.30
N ALA A 615 11.47 34.32 8.31
CA ALA A 615 12.55 35.21 8.61
C ALA A 615 13.90 34.47 8.73
N SER A 616 15.02 35.16 8.57
CA SER A 616 16.35 34.50 8.65
C SER A 616 16.61 33.85 9.99
N ASN A 617 16.02 34.34 11.07
CA ASN A 617 16.11 33.79 12.43
C ASN A 617 14.81 33.13 12.93
N GLY A 618 13.85 32.83 12.06
CA GLY A 618 12.62 32.17 12.49
C GLY A 618 11.47 32.25 11.52
N VAL A 619 10.25 32.16 12.08
CA VAL A 619 8.97 32.33 11.38
C VAL A 619 8.02 33.19 12.22
N VAL A 620 7.23 34.02 11.56
CA VAL A 620 6.24 34.89 12.20
C VAL A 620 4.83 34.46 11.81
N HIS A 621 3.96 34.31 12.78
CA HIS A 621 2.52 34.14 12.64
C HIS A 621 1.81 35.33 13.25
N VAL A 622 0.98 36.00 12.46
CA VAL A 622 0.28 37.21 12.91
C VAL A 622 -0.94 36.87 13.75
N VAL A 623 -1.05 37.44 14.92
CA VAL A 623 -2.21 37.21 15.81
C VAL A 623 -2.96 38.50 16.10
N LYS A 624 -4.28 38.46 16.14
CA LYS A 624 -5.18 39.57 16.43
C LYS A 624 -5.46 39.73 17.93
N THR A 625 -4.72 38.99 18.76
CA THR A 625 -4.92 39.01 20.21
C THR A 625 -3.61 38.83 20.94
N ILE A 626 -3.52 39.35 22.14
CA ILE A 626 -2.38 39.14 23.01
C ILE A 626 -2.50 37.77 23.66
N LEU A 627 -1.46 36.94 23.55
CA LEU A 627 -1.38 35.60 24.14
C LEU A 627 -0.70 35.72 25.52
N TYR A 628 -1.23 35.02 26.53
CA TYR A 628 -0.60 34.95 27.84
C TYR A 628 -0.90 33.61 28.54
N PRO A 629 -0.02 33.11 29.43
CA PRO A 629 -0.22 31.85 30.13
C PRO A 629 -1.32 31.95 31.17
N GLN A 630 -2.00 30.83 31.43
CA GLN A 630 -3.08 30.75 32.42
C GLN A 630 -2.62 31.04 33.86
N ASP A 631 -1.46 30.49 34.21
CA ASP A 631 -0.91 30.56 35.56
C ASP A 631 0.14 31.65 35.63
N MET A 632 -0.32 32.91 35.52
CA MET A 632 0.57 34.06 35.72
C MET A 632 0.72 34.38 37.17
N PRO A 633 1.94 34.43 37.71
CA PRO A 633 2.18 34.91 39.07
C PRO A 633 2.06 36.44 39.11
N VAL A 634 0.85 36.96 39.17
CA VAL A 634 0.61 38.42 39.23
C VAL A 634 0.33 38.80 40.66
N GLY A 635 1.25 39.56 41.25
CA GLY A 635 1.12 40.09 42.59
C GLY A 635 0.28 41.34 42.70
N ARG A 636 -0.21 41.92 41.57
CA ARG A 636 -0.92 43.17 41.48
C ARG A 636 -2.32 43.01 40.93
N GLU A 637 -3.33 43.45 41.69
CA GLU A 637 -4.75 43.30 41.32
C GLU A 637 -5.13 44.13 40.08
N ASP A 638 -4.53 45.30 39.91
CA ASP A 638 -4.76 46.17 38.73
C ASP A 638 -4.33 45.51 37.42
N ILE A 639 -3.23 44.79 37.42
CA ILE A 639 -2.78 43.99 36.28
C ILE A 639 -3.69 42.76 36.07
N LEU A 640 -4.18 42.12 37.12
CA LEU A 640 -5.16 41.03 36.97
C LEU A 640 -6.47 41.49 36.32
N VAL A 641 -6.92 42.73 36.66
CA VAL A 641 -8.11 43.34 36.04
C VAL A 641 -7.81 43.63 34.54
N LEU A 642 -6.61 44.11 34.23
CA LEU A 642 -6.17 44.33 32.86
C LEU A 642 -6.17 43.02 32.04
N LEU A 643 -5.59 41.97 32.55
CA LEU A 643 -5.55 40.67 31.91
C LEU A 643 -6.95 40.08 31.70
N LYS A 644 -7.89 40.30 32.61
CA LYS A 644 -9.29 39.92 32.44
C LYS A 644 -10.01 40.64 31.31
N LYS A 645 -9.61 41.93 31.01
CA LYS A 645 -10.10 42.64 29.81
C LYS A 645 -9.65 41.98 28.53
N LEU A 646 -8.46 41.41 28.53
CA LEU A 646 -7.84 40.74 27.36
C LEU A 646 -8.43 39.35 27.17
N ASN A 647 -9.05 38.73 28.23
CA ASN A 647 -9.44 37.33 28.19
C ASN A 647 -10.86 37.14 27.66
N ARG A 648 -11.00 36.88 26.40
CA ARG A 648 -12.26 36.45 25.75
C ARG A 648 -12.30 34.95 25.42
N TYR A 649 -11.33 34.14 25.89
CA TYR A 649 -11.16 32.78 25.43
C TYR A 649 -11.51 31.75 26.52
N ILE A 650 -12.19 30.66 26.10
CA ILE A 650 -12.33 29.43 26.87
C ILE A 650 -11.04 28.67 26.68
N GLN A 651 -10.17 28.67 27.68
CA GLN A 651 -8.97 27.85 27.65
C GLN A 651 -9.36 26.43 28.05
N LEU A 652 -9.11 25.48 27.20
CA LEU A 652 -9.29 24.08 27.52
C LEU A 652 -8.19 23.64 28.48
N LYS A 653 -8.60 23.24 29.71
CA LYS A 653 -7.68 22.62 30.66
C LYS A 653 -7.21 21.27 30.12
N PHE A 654 -5.90 21.14 29.87
CA PHE A 654 -5.30 19.84 29.69
C PHE A 654 -5.35 19.07 31.03
N VAL A 655 -6.00 17.92 30.99
CA VAL A 655 -5.75 16.90 32.01
C VAL A 655 -4.47 16.19 31.53
N SER A 656 -3.34 16.61 32.08
CA SER A 656 -2.06 15.97 31.80
C SER A 656 -2.10 14.52 32.27
N GLY A 657 -2.06 13.58 31.37
CA GLY A 657 -1.95 12.17 31.68
C GLY A 657 -0.83 11.49 30.88
N TYR A 658 -0.13 12.26 30.04
CA TYR A 658 0.95 11.69 29.24
C TYR A 658 2.21 12.55 29.38
N THR A 659 3.18 12.03 30.12
CA THR A 659 4.56 12.46 29.95
C THR A 659 5.12 11.71 28.76
N TYR A 660 5.81 12.40 27.85
CA TYR A 660 6.44 11.85 26.63
C TYR A 660 7.39 10.65 26.91
N HIS A 661 7.75 10.44 28.19
CA HIS A 661 8.64 9.38 28.65
C HIS A 661 7.91 8.07 29.00
N GLU A 662 6.58 8.06 29.04
CA GLU A 662 5.78 6.90 29.45
C GLU A 662 5.16 6.14 28.28
N ILE A 663 5.32 6.63 27.06
CA ILE A 663 4.93 5.86 25.87
C ILE A 663 6.21 5.20 25.34
N PRO A 664 6.44 3.92 25.62
CA PRO A 664 7.47 3.19 24.90
C PRO A 664 7.14 3.28 23.42
N LEU A 665 8.12 3.57 22.57
CA LEU A 665 7.98 3.61 21.10
C LEU A 665 7.38 2.32 20.52
N THR A 666 7.25 1.29 21.36
CA THR A 666 6.73 -0.04 21.07
C THR A 666 5.23 -0.21 21.32
N PHE A 667 4.53 0.81 21.87
CA PHE A 667 3.09 0.72 22.11
C PHE A 667 2.32 1.77 21.34
N ILE A 668 1.69 1.37 20.27
CA ILE A 668 0.67 2.19 19.61
C ILE A 668 -0.69 1.75 20.15
N LYS A 669 -1.26 2.53 21.07
CA LYS A 669 -2.64 2.34 21.51
C LYS A 669 -3.53 3.20 20.62
N ARG A 670 -4.21 2.57 19.69
CA ARG A 670 -5.17 3.25 18.84
C ARG A 670 -6.56 3.07 19.43
N THR A 671 -7.17 4.15 19.87
CA THR A 671 -8.56 4.14 20.34
C THR A 671 -9.42 4.81 19.28
N ILE A 672 -10.26 4.05 18.63
CA ILE A 672 -11.27 4.58 17.72
C ILE A 672 -12.59 4.61 18.47
N THR A 673 -13.17 5.79 18.67
CA THR A 673 -14.46 5.96 19.31
C THR A 673 -15.45 6.50 18.29
N THR A 674 -16.47 5.73 17.99
CA THR A 674 -17.57 6.14 17.14
C THR A 674 -18.80 6.38 18.01
N HIS A 675 -19.31 7.58 18.01
CA HIS A 675 -20.51 7.95 18.75
C HIS A 675 -21.73 7.88 17.83
N VAL A 676 -22.74 7.23 18.29
CA VAL A 676 -24.04 7.14 17.64
C VAL A 676 -25.08 7.65 18.63
N ILE A 677 -25.80 8.70 18.33
CA ILE A 677 -26.77 9.34 19.21
C ILE A 677 -28.20 8.94 18.80
N GLU A 678 -28.98 8.61 19.71
CA GLU A 678 -30.39 8.24 19.58
C GLU A 678 -31.27 9.31 20.19
N LYS A 679 -32.34 9.72 19.51
CA LYS A 679 -33.38 10.51 20.12
C LYS A 679 -34.18 9.58 21.06
N GLY A 680 -33.92 9.69 22.34
CA GLY A 680 -34.55 8.86 23.34
C GLY A 680 -33.70 8.61 24.56
N PRO A 681 -33.68 7.41 25.08
CA PRO A 681 -33.12 7.13 26.39
C PRO A 681 -31.63 7.44 26.54
N GLU A 682 -31.27 7.95 27.70
CA GLU A 682 -29.90 8.26 28.08
C GLU A 682 -28.99 7.02 28.04
N VAL A 683 -27.81 7.20 27.47
CA VAL A 683 -26.75 6.21 27.52
C VAL A 683 -25.77 6.57 28.62
N LYS A 684 -25.68 5.73 29.62
CA LYS A 684 -24.75 5.89 30.71
C LYS A 684 -23.50 5.05 30.50
N VAL A 685 -22.34 5.69 30.52
CA VAL A 685 -21.05 5.00 30.43
C VAL A 685 -20.52 4.83 31.86
N GLU A 686 -20.35 3.58 32.29
CA GLU A 686 -19.72 3.26 33.56
C GLU A 686 -18.31 2.74 33.32
N THR A 687 -17.34 3.34 33.97
CA THR A 687 -15.94 2.86 33.95
C THR A 687 -15.69 2.10 35.25
N GLY A 688 -15.35 0.83 35.16
CA GLY A 688 -14.97 0.03 36.33
C GLY A 688 -13.46 0.07 36.60
N GLU A 689 -13.05 -0.35 37.79
CA GLU A 689 -11.66 -0.28 38.27
C GLU A 689 -10.61 -1.06 37.45
N SER A 690 -10.99 -1.84 36.45
CA SER A 690 -10.11 -2.68 35.66
C SER A 690 -10.02 -2.26 34.18
N SER A 691 -10.05 -0.96 33.88
CA SER A 691 -10.02 -0.43 32.52
C SER A 691 -11.18 -0.90 31.60
N ILE A 692 -12.24 -1.39 32.21
CA ILE A 692 -13.43 -1.88 31.49
C ILE A 692 -14.43 -0.74 31.40
N THR A 693 -14.71 -0.29 30.19
CA THR A 693 -15.81 0.66 29.96
C THR A 693 -17.09 -0.12 29.69
N LYS A 694 -18.00 -0.06 30.66
CA LYS A 694 -19.33 -0.65 30.55
C LYS A 694 -20.32 0.43 30.12
N VAL A 695 -20.93 0.20 28.99
CA VAL A 695 -21.98 1.09 28.51
C VAL A 695 -23.32 0.52 28.92
N THR A 696 -24.03 1.24 29.79
CA THR A 696 -25.37 0.87 30.21
C THR A 696 -26.37 1.83 29.60
N ARG A 697 -27.30 1.28 28.85
CA ARG A 697 -28.34 2.03 28.19
C ARG A 697 -29.66 1.93 28.99
N LYS A 698 -30.26 3.03 29.36
CA LYS A 698 -31.64 3.07 29.82
C LYS A 698 -32.59 3.20 28.64
N ILE A 699 -33.35 2.18 28.38
CA ILE A 699 -34.37 2.19 27.34
C ILE A 699 -35.72 2.31 28.04
N LYS A 700 -36.48 3.33 27.70
CA LYS A 700 -37.87 3.49 28.16
C LYS A 700 -38.76 2.60 27.29
N GLY A 701 -39.28 1.55 27.87
CA GLY A 701 -40.22 0.61 27.21
C GLY A 701 -39.96 -0.84 27.63
N ASP A 702 -40.92 -1.72 27.37
CA ASP A 702 -40.82 -3.16 27.62
C ASP A 702 -39.80 -3.82 26.73
N LEU A 703 -38.61 -4.05 27.25
CA LEU A 703 -37.50 -4.75 26.59
C LEU A 703 -37.27 -6.08 27.30
N SER A 704 -37.38 -7.18 26.55
CA SER A 704 -37.06 -8.51 27.07
C SER A 704 -35.68 -8.94 26.57
N VAL A 705 -34.86 -9.50 27.43
CA VAL A 705 -33.61 -10.14 27.09
C VAL A 705 -33.90 -11.52 26.50
N ILE A 706 -33.60 -11.73 25.24
CA ILE A 706 -33.93 -12.98 24.57
C ILE A 706 -32.84 -14.04 24.72
N LYS A 707 -31.56 -13.65 24.72
CA LYS A 707 -30.46 -14.60 24.78
C LYS A 707 -29.11 -13.98 25.21
N ASP A 708 -28.54 -14.55 26.27
CA ASP A 708 -27.16 -14.33 26.65
C ASP A 708 -26.33 -15.54 26.15
N ARG A 709 -25.33 -15.31 25.32
CA ARG A 709 -24.40 -16.35 24.86
C ARG A 709 -22.99 -15.96 25.19
N LYS A 710 -22.29 -16.83 25.92
CA LYS A 710 -20.87 -16.68 26.19
C LYS A 710 -20.10 -17.58 25.23
N VAL A 711 -19.26 -17.02 24.43
CA VAL A 711 -18.40 -17.76 23.51
C VAL A 711 -16.95 -17.57 23.98
N VAL A 712 -16.26 -18.68 24.22
CA VAL A 712 -14.83 -18.65 24.62
C VAL A 712 -14.02 -19.05 23.38
N GLY A 713 -13.21 -18.14 22.90
CA GLY A 713 -12.29 -18.39 21.78
C GLY A 713 -11.00 -19.11 22.24
N ARG A 714 -10.25 -19.69 21.27
CA ARG A 714 -8.99 -20.39 21.52
C ARG A 714 -7.90 -19.51 22.16
N ASP A 715 -7.97 -18.20 22.02
CA ASP A 715 -6.94 -17.26 22.49
C ASP A 715 -7.29 -16.60 23.83
N ARG A 716 -7.98 -17.31 24.73
CA ARG A 716 -8.48 -16.78 26.01
C ARG A 716 -9.39 -15.54 25.88
N SER A 717 -9.92 -15.27 24.69
CA SER A 717 -10.91 -14.20 24.51
C SER A 717 -12.31 -14.70 24.86
N VAL A 718 -13.01 -13.94 25.69
CA VAL A 718 -14.39 -14.23 26.07
C VAL A 718 -15.29 -13.23 25.35
N THR A 719 -16.16 -13.70 24.47
CA THR A 719 -17.14 -12.87 23.79
C THR A 719 -18.52 -13.10 24.43
N LYS A 720 -19.09 -12.06 25.04
CA LYS A 720 -20.44 -12.11 25.57
C LYS A 720 -21.37 -11.37 24.62
N VAL A 721 -22.31 -12.10 24.05
CA VAL A 721 -23.33 -11.55 23.16
C VAL A 721 -24.65 -11.49 23.89
N ARG A 722 -25.24 -10.30 23.96
CA ARG A 722 -26.56 -10.08 24.54
C ARG A 722 -27.50 -9.49 23.50
N LYS A 723 -28.54 -10.18 23.18
CA LYS A 723 -29.59 -9.70 22.28
C LYS A 723 -30.79 -9.23 23.10
N VAL A 724 -31.15 -7.96 22.92
CA VAL A 724 -32.29 -7.34 23.57
C VAL A 724 -33.28 -6.94 22.48
N VAL A 725 -34.51 -7.38 22.59
CA VAL A 725 -35.57 -7.09 21.62
C VAL A 725 -36.66 -6.25 22.30
N GLY A 726 -36.98 -5.12 21.72
CA GLY A 726 -38.13 -4.30 22.06
C GLY A 726 -39.19 -4.32 20.94
N ARG A 727 -40.34 -3.73 21.19
CA ARG A 727 -41.44 -3.74 20.20
C ARG A 727 -41.06 -3.20 18.83
N ASP A 728 -40.08 -2.30 18.77
CA ASP A 728 -39.71 -1.61 17.53
C ASP A 728 -38.21 -1.69 17.14
N ALA A 729 -37.36 -2.33 17.91
CA ALA A 729 -35.93 -2.46 17.62
C ALA A 729 -35.24 -3.61 18.37
N SER A 730 -34.33 -4.31 17.69
CA SER A 730 -33.42 -5.27 18.33
C SER A 730 -32.02 -4.68 18.49
N VAL A 731 -31.45 -4.77 19.68
CA VAL A 731 -30.08 -4.34 19.96
C VAL A 731 -29.23 -5.56 20.29
N THR A 732 -28.15 -5.74 19.57
CA THR A 732 -27.18 -6.80 19.87
C THR A 732 -25.94 -6.16 20.49
N LYS A 733 -25.65 -6.51 21.73
CA LYS A 733 -24.45 -6.07 22.44
C LYS A 733 -23.40 -7.18 22.39
N VAL A 734 -22.27 -6.86 21.83
CA VAL A 734 -21.12 -7.78 21.76
C VAL A 734 -19.99 -7.21 22.60
N THR A 735 -19.55 -7.96 23.61
CA THR A 735 -18.37 -7.63 24.41
C THR A 735 -17.30 -8.67 24.14
N ARG A 736 -16.18 -8.26 23.64
CA ARG A 736 -15.02 -9.12 23.38
C ARG A 736 -13.87 -8.73 24.30
N VAL A 737 -13.28 -9.71 24.95
CA VAL A 737 -12.09 -9.53 25.80
C VAL A 737 -10.92 -10.18 25.07
N ILE A 738 -9.88 -9.41 24.78
CA ILE A 738 -8.64 -9.88 24.12
C ILE A 738 -7.49 -9.47 25.03
N GLY A 739 -6.72 -10.45 25.51
CA GLY A 739 -5.49 -10.18 26.26
C GLY A 739 -5.65 -9.32 27.53
N GLY A 740 -6.80 -9.38 28.20
CA GLY A 740 -7.09 -8.58 29.38
C GLY A 740 -7.84 -7.27 29.10
N ASP A 741 -7.92 -6.83 27.85
CA ASP A 741 -8.72 -5.67 27.44
C ASP A 741 -10.10 -6.09 26.92
N GLN A 742 -11.11 -5.28 27.21
CA GLN A 742 -12.48 -5.50 26.72
C GLN A 742 -12.81 -4.54 25.59
N SER A 743 -13.27 -5.07 24.47
CA SER A 743 -13.91 -4.28 23.42
C SER A 743 -15.43 -4.50 23.46
N ILE A 744 -16.19 -3.44 23.41
CA ILE A 744 -17.65 -3.48 23.43
C ILE A 744 -18.15 -2.89 22.12
N THR A 745 -18.95 -3.68 21.39
CA THR A 745 -19.63 -3.22 20.18
C THR A 745 -21.13 -3.38 20.40
N GLU A 746 -21.90 -2.32 20.30
CA GLU A 746 -23.35 -2.35 20.23
C GLU A 746 -23.82 -2.14 18.79
N VAL A 747 -24.57 -3.09 18.27
CA VAL A 747 -25.19 -2.99 16.95
C VAL A 747 -26.69 -2.98 17.11
N ALA A 748 -27.34 -1.96 16.58
CA ALA A 748 -28.79 -1.85 16.57
C ALA A 748 -29.32 -2.11 15.17
N GLU A 749 -30.23 -3.06 15.04
CA GLU A 749 -31.04 -3.32 13.84
C GLU A 749 -32.46 -2.83 14.09
N GLY A 750 -32.95 -1.93 13.28
CA GLY A 750 -34.31 -1.42 13.34
C GLY A 750 -34.43 0.02 12.87
N LYS A 751 -35.65 0.56 12.90
CA LYS A 751 -35.97 1.91 12.42
C LYS A 751 -35.19 3.04 13.12
N PRO A 752 -35.03 4.11 12.49
CA PRO A 752 -33.87 4.97 12.26
C PRO A 752 -33.64 6.09 13.24
N SER A 753 -33.80 5.93 14.48
CA SER A 753 -33.57 6.97 15.50
C SER A 753 -32.41 6.62 16.42
N ILE A 754 -31.51 5.76 15.99
CA ILE A 754 -30.47 5.18 16.84
C ILE A 754 -29.11 5.73 16.51
N THR A 755 -28.48 6.17 17.51
CA THR A 755 -27.17 6.72 17.57
C THR A 755 -26.22 5.70 18.18
N LYS A 756 -25.14 5.38 17.66
CA LYS A 756 -24.30 4.26 17.96
C LYS A 756 -23.00 4.65 18.66
N ILE A 757 -22.59 3.91 19.61
CA ILE A 757 -21.27 4.06 20.23
C ILE A 757 -20.47 2.78 19.98
N THR A 758 -19.36 2.92 19.32
CA THR A 758 -18.38 1.85 19.13
C THR A 758 -17.03 2.33 19.64
N ARG A 759 -16.47 1.61 20.57
CA ARG A 759 -15.12 1.88 21.05
C ARG A 759 -14.23 0.69 20.76
N PHE A 760 -13.15 0.91 20.06
CA PHE A 760 -12.09 -0.06 19.83
C PHE A 760 -10.83 0.39 20.54
N THR A 761 -10.25 -0.51 21.29
CA THR A 761 -8.95 -0.29 21.91
C THR A 761 -8.01 -1.37 21.39
N GLU A 762 -7.06 -0.99 20.57
CA GLU A 762 -5.99 -1.86 20.12
C GLU A 762 -4.78 -1.69 21.02
N THR A 763 -4.27 -2.78 21.55
CA THR A 763 -3.04 -2.78 22.33
C THR A 763 -2.06 -3.70 21.58
N HIS A 764 -1.00 -3.13 21.05
CA HIS A 764 0.08 -3.88 20.45
C HIS A 764 1.13 -4.16 21.52
N SER A 765 1.41 -5.44 21.78
CA SER A 765 2.53 -5.85 22.62
C SER A 765 3.80 -5.92 21.76
N SER A 766 4.87 -5.35 22.24
CA SER A 766 6.18 -5.47 21.61
C SER A 766 6.66 -6.92 21.65
N SER A 767 6.71 -7.58 20.49
CA SER A 767 7.64 -8.68 20.27
C SER A 767 8.87 -8.11 19.55
N SER A 768 10.03 -8.53 19.98
CA SER A 768 11.32 -7.92 19.66
C SER A 768 11.82 -8.18 18.23
N ASP A 769 11.03 -8.71 17.31
CA ASP A 769 11.48 -9.01 15.95
C ASP A 769 10.35 -8.78 14.93
N GLY A 770 10.52 -7.74 14.13
CA GLY A 770 9.79 -7.50 12.91
C GLY A 770 8.96 -6.21 12.90
N GLU A 771 9.21 -5.36 11.93
CA GLU A 771 8.31 -4.27 11.54
C GLU A 771 6.94 -4.86 11.19
N LEU A 772 5.98 -4.71 12.07
CA LEU A 772 4.59 -5.04 11.80
C LEU A 772 3.96 -3.86 11.06
N ASP A 773 3.57 -4.12 9.82
CA ASP A 773 2.73 -3.22 9.04
C ASP A 773 1.37 -3.07 9.73
N THR A 774 1.26 -2.04 10.56
CA THR A 774 0.08 -1.73 11.35
C THR A 774 -1.17 -1.43 10.50
N GLU A 775 -1.00 -0.97 9.25
CA GLU A 775 -2.10 -0.79 8.30
C GLU A 775 -2.64 -2.12 7.77
N GLY A 776 -1.79 -3.12 7.60
CA GLY A 776 -2.18 -4.45 7.17
C GLY A 776 -3.01 -5.20 8.21
N GLU A 777 -2.67 -5.07 9.50
CA GLU A 777 -3.43 -5.68 10.60
C GLU A 777 -4.76 -4.97 10.87
N ALA A 778 -4.80 -3.65 10.81
CA ALA A 778 -6.05 -2.90 10.93
C ALA A 778 -7.04 -3.28 9.80
N LYS A 779 -6.55 -3.49 8.57
CA LYS A 779 -7.36 -3.98 7.45
C LYS A 779 -7.81 -5.44 7.62
N ARG A 780 -7.01 -6.29 8.28
CA ARG A 780 -7.38 -7.68 8.60
C ARG A 780 -8.44 -7.78 9.68
N LEU A 781 -8.38 -6.92 10.69
CA LEU A 781 -9.36 -6.87 11.77
C LEU A 781 -10.68 -6.21 11.34
N MET A 782 -10.61 -5.23 10.45
CA MET A 782 -11.79 -4.48 10.02
C MET A 782 -12.52 -5.06 8.81
N GLY A 783 -12.03 -6.04 8.10
CA GLY A 783 -12.68 -6.70 6.96
C GLY A 783 -13.52 -5.81 6.03
N PRO A 784 -13.88 -6.25 4.85
CA PRO A 784 -14.65 -5.42 3.89
C PRO A 784 -16.07 -5.08 4.34
N ASP A 785 -16.57 -5.67 5.43
CA ASP A 785 -17.93 -5.47 5.96
C ASP A 785 -18.04 -4.40 7.06
N PHE A 786 -16.91 -3.78 7.47
CA PHE A 786 -16.96 -2.74 8.49
C PHE A 786 -17.87 -1.56 8.11
N SER A 787 -17.96 -1.24 6.83
CA SER A 787 -18.86 -0.20 6.31
C SER A 787 -20.36 -0.53 6.46
N LYS A 788 -20.71 -1.82 6.68
CA LYS A 788 -22.12 -2.24 6.88
C LYS A 788 -22.57 -2.18 8.34
N ILE A 789 -21.62 -2.13 9.27
CA ILE A 789 -21.92 -2.14 10.72
C ILE A 789 -22.32 -0.74 11.19
N VAL A 790 -21.95 0.28 10.46
CA VAL A 790 -22.20 1.68 10.82
C VAL A 790 -23.42 2.19 10.07
N THR A 791 -24.62 2.02 10.63
CA THR A 791 -25.82 2.67 10.14
C THR A 791 -26.16 3.85 11.02
N LEU A 792 -26.04 5.04 10.46
CA LEU A 792 -26.30 6.27 11.20
C LEU A 792 -27.50 6.99 10.63
N LYS A 793 -28.45 7.25 11.46
CA LYS A 793 -29.43 8.33 11.23
C LYS A 793 -29.29 9.32 12.37
N GLY A 794 -28.59 10.39 12.11
CA GLY A 794 -28.50 11.52 13.02
C GLY A 794 -29.75 12.41 12.96
N SER A 795 -30.05 13.07 14.06
CA SER A 795 -31.01 14.16 14.10
C SER A 795 -30.37 15.40 13.45
N PRO A 796 -31.16 16.25 12.75
CA PRO A 796 -30.63 17.41 12.03
C PRO A 796 -30.02 18.51 12.91
N ASP A 797 -30.18 18.46 14.23
CA ASP A 797 -29.82 19.56 15.13
C ASP A 797 -28.55 19.33 15.97
N LEU A 798 -27.70 18.34 15.61
CA LEU A 798 -26.45 18.06 16.36
C LEU A 798 -25.23 18.42 15.53
N HIS A 799 -24.22 19.01 16.16
CA HIS A 799 -22.95 19.34 15.54
C HIS A 799 -22.30 18.10 14.91
N GLU A 800 -21.88 18.25 13.67
CA GLU A 800 -21.28 17.18 12.87
C GLU A 800 -19.98 16.67 13.50
N SER A 801 -19.96 15.39 13.88
CA SER A 801 -18.72 14.67 14.13
C SER A 801 -18.09 14.22 12.79
N GLU A 802 -16.78 13.98 12.76
CA GLU A 802 -16.11 13.50 11.53
C GLU A 802 -16.72 12.21 10.98
N SER A 803 -17.25 11.34 11.83
CA SER A 803 -17.93 10.12 11.43
C SER A 803 -19.26 10.40 10.69
N GLU A 804 -19.95 11.48 11.01
CA GLU A 804 -21.15 11.90 10.29
C GLU A 804 -20.80 12.46 8.90
N ARG A 805 -19.70 13.20 8.78
CA ARG A 805 -19.18 13.65 7.47
C ARG A 805 -18.87 12.50 6.54
N ILE A 806 -18.18 11.48 7.02
CA ILE A 806 -17.84 10.28 6.24
C ILE A 806 -19.12 9.57 5.79
N THR A 807 -20.11 9.44 6.66
CA THR A 807 -21.39 8.80 6.31
C THR A 807 -22.20 9.61 5.31
N ARG A 808 -22.19 10.94 5.40
CA ARG A 808 -22.83 11.82 4.39
C ARG A 808 -22.13 11.77 3.06
N ILE A 809 -20.80 11.69 3.05
CA ILE A 809 -20.00 11.54 1.81
C ILE A 809 -20.34 10.20 1.13
N ILE A 810 -20.43 9.13 1.88
CA ILE A 810 -20.80 7.80 1.35
C ILE A 810 -22.23 7.79 0.81
N LYS A 811 -23.19 8.45 1.47
CA LYS A 811 -24.58 8.58 0.97
C LYS A 811 -24.68 9.47 -0.27
N LYS A 812 -23.94 10.59 -0.32
CA LYS A 812 -23.90 11.44 -1.53
C LYS A 812 -23.24 10.72 -2.71
N GLY A 813 -22.22 9.89 -2.46
CA GLY A 813 -21.58 9.06 -3.49
C GLY A 813 -22.53 7.99 -4.05
N ARG A 814 -23.38 7.37 -3.21
CA ARG A 814 -24.38 6.39 -3.65
C ARG A 814 -25.56 7.04 -4.41
N SER A 815 -26.03 8.20 -3.96
CA SER A 815 -27.11 8.92 -4.69
C SER A 815 -26.65 9.41 -6.07
N LYS A 816 -25.40 9.84 -6.23
CA LYS A 816 -24.85 10.17 -7.56
C LYS A 816 -24.70 8.95 -8.48
N LYS A 817 -24.39 7.74 -7.95
CA LYS A 817 -24.37 6.52 -8.78
C LYS A 817 -25.77 6.07 -9.21
N HIS A 818 -26.82 6.32 -8.43
CA HIS A 818 -28.20 6.03 -8.82
C HIS A 818 -28.83 7.12 -9.72
N ALA A 819 -28.39 8.39 -9.59
CA ALA A 819 -28.85 9.48 -10.44
C ALA A 819 -28.29 9.37 -11.87
N ALA A 820 -27.13 8.78 -12.07
CA ALA A 820 -26.57 8.56 -13.41
C ALA A 820 -27.29 7.47 -14.23
N LYS A 821 -28.24 6.73 -13.65
CA LYS A 821 -29.03 5.70 -14.34
C LYS A 821 -30.47 6.12 -14.73
N ARG A 822 -30.85 7.38 -14.50
CA ARG A 822 -32.15 7.92 -14.92
C ARG A 822 -31.92 9.20 -15.73
N GLN A 823 -31.61 9.08 -17.01
CA GLN A 823 -31.92 10.07 -18.00
C GLN A 823 -33.14 9.58 -18.82
N PRO A 824 -34.15 10.42 -19.03
CA PRO A 824 -35.32 10.02 -19.76
C PRO A 824 -35.05 10.02 -21.27
N GLN A 825 -35.58 9.01 -21.92
CA GLN A 825 -35.72 9.01 -23.37
C GLN A 825 -36.67 10.16 -23.75
N GLY A 826 -36.18 11.08 -24.54
CA GLY A 826 -36.91 12.17 -25.11
C GLY A 826 -36.55 12.38 -26.57
N SER A 827 -37.49 11.99 -27.42
CA SER A 827 -37.82 12.45 -28.81
C SER A 827 -36.69 12.40 -29.87
N ARG A 828 -36.88 11.43 -30.74
CA ARG A 828 -36.34 11.38 -32.09
C ARG A 828 -36.73 12.62 -32.91
N GLN A 829 -35.78 13.36 -33.43
CA GLN A 829 -35.92 14.06 -34.70
C GLN A 829 -34.88 13.50 -35.68
N ARG A 830 -35.42 12.97 -36.78
CA ARG A 830 -34.65 12.52 -37.94
C ARG A 830 -34.06 13.73 -38.64
N VAL A 831 -32.75 13.72 -38.86
CA VAL A 831 -32.12 14.50 -39.92
C VAL A 831 -31.36 13.52 -40.80
N ARG A 832 -31.72 13.56 -42.12
CA ARG A 832 -31.14 12.74 -43.18
C ARG A 832 -29.68 13.17 -43.46
N PRO A 833 -28.80 12.24 -43.88
CA PRO A 833 -27.48 12.61 -44.35
C PRO A 833 -27.52 13.07 -45.80
N VAL A 834 -26.84 14.16 -46.08
CA VAL A 834 -26.52 14.63 -47.44
C VAL A 834 -25.25 13.90 -47.87
N ARG A 835 -25.33 13.18 -48.97
CA ARG A 835 -24.18 12.64 -49.73
C ARG A 835 -23.45 13.80 -50.42
N HIS A 836 -22.15 13.83 -50.30
CA HIS A 836 -21.30 14.42 -51.33
C HIS A 836 -20.26 13.34 -51.78
N ASP A 837 -20.48 12.95 -53.03
CA ASP A 837 -19.48 12.28 -53.87
C ASP A 837 -18.38 13.27 -54.26
N SER A 838 -17.15 12.86 -54.19
CA SER A 838 -16.14 13.21 -55.18
C SER A 838 -14.97 12.23 -55.14
N ARG A 839 -14.77 11.59 -56.27
CA ARG A 839 -13.68 10.67 -56.59
C ARG A 839 -12.44 11.44 -57.06
N PRO A 840 -11.34 10.73 -57.24
CA PRO A 840 -9.98 11.23 -57.12
C PRO A 840 -9.32 11.53 -58.52
N SER A 841 -8.19 12.15 -58.43
CA SER A 841 -7.18 12.04 -59.51
C SER A 841 -5.78 12.30 -59.00
N GLN A 842 -4.97 11.34 -59.33
CA GLN A 842 -3.51 11.18 -59.39
C GLN A 842 -2.75 10.98 -58.09
#